data_684368fa365b04bd38ea34b4fb641e96
#
_entry.id   684368fa365b04bd38ea34b4fb641e96
#
_cell.length_a   1.000
_cell.length_b   1.000
_cell.length_c   1.000
_cell.angle_alpha   90.00
_cell.angle_beta   90.00
_cell.angle_gamma   90.00
#
_symmetry.space_group_name_H-M   'P 1'
#
loop_
_entity.id
_entity.type
_entity.pdbx_description
1 polymer ?
#
loop_
_entity_poly.entity_id
_entity_poly.type
_entity_poly.pdbx_seq_one_letter_code
_entity_poly.pdbx_strand_id
1 'polypeptide(L)'
;MACGIAVSLHTEACLSSGWWLAFACLFVGLWATQVRRKYIVKSDVRVRQLLQRERRNRLAGFALASLAIGCSGAALGTIGLERVKTLWPSQRLVWKARITGVNRAYADSYQVDARIITPEAYQGKTVRFNLQREGSGEIEIGQNFTCQARVKAPHNAGNPCEFDRRRYLLTHGISGTAWCDRTRWRCGQDEAPTAPMSALRSYFRSVRCRMVRAYARHFSDDTFAVLSALTLGDKSMLSATTRQLYAEAGASHVLALSGLHLGILFGLYMWALRRWCHRRWVMAAASVPGLMALWSFVLVSGESLSLVRAATMMTLLLAFNCLRQRIPLVHNLCLCALLMLATQPLTLFDVGFQMSFAAITGIALFNECLRPHIRCLNEEEVWMPVPLRASYLSTRVWMKHLLKHHLHGLWQTVCRWAREMFFVSLSAQVFTLPMVVYYFHIVAIYGILSSYWVIPLATGILSLSVLFFLLPFAQSAIAPLLQWLISLMQHGLQAISALPGAAFHVYLTLPAILAGSLGIVLLVRWKLTRLSRPLHAAMLALAAAIGLTLFDLRPQNMEPQIQVYNAGSVTAVHFISSAHRSYLLSSANADSTRRALQFVGETFWKVRHMSPPVPLAPHARHEEIVREGDRMAFGPVSIVWMHTTGCRGRGRRPAMVDLLILSKGCPRRTDDVLNEVKPRRVVITSSVPPWQAQPLAAEFESAGIPTSVGACSFKLSDFR
;
A
#
# COMPACT_ATOMS: atom_id res chain seq x y z
N MET A 1 3.34 21.29 -2.55
CA MET A 1 2.28 20.78 -1.67
C MET A 1 2.64 19.41 -1.07
N ALA A 2 2.92 18.39 -1.85
CA ALA A 2 3.30 17.06 -1.33
C ALA A 2 4.51 17.08 -0.38
N CYS A 3 5.58 17.81 -0.72
CA CYS A 3 6.74 17.99 0.18
C CYS A 3 6.36 18.65 1.51
N GLY A 4 5.48 19.66 1.49
CA GLY A 4 4.99 20.30 2.70
C GLY A 4 4.20 19.36 3.60
N ILE A 5 3.31 18.55 3.01
CA ILE A 5 2.55 17.51 3.73
C ILE A 5 3.50 16.47 4.33
N ALA A 6 4.53 16.04 3.57
CA ALA A 6 5.53 15.09 4.05
C ALA A 6 6.34 15.65 5.23
N VAL A 7 6.77 16.92 5.14
CA VAL A 7 7.47 17.61 6.23
C VAL A 7 6.61 17.67 7.49
N SER A 8 5.33 18.03 7.37
CA SER A 8 4.44 18.12 8.53
C SER A 8 4.27 16.79 9.27
N LEU A 9 4.28 15.67 8.53
CA LEU A 9 4.17 14.34 9.13
C LEU A 9 5.49 13.89 9.81
N HIS A 10 6.63 14.17 9.18
CA HIS A 10 7.95 13.81 9.74
C HIS A 10 8.31 14.62 10.97
N THR A 11 7.96 15.89 11.00
CA THR A 11 8.22 16.79 12.14
C THR A 11 7.19 16.63 13.25
N GLU A 12 6.23 15.71 13.11
CA GLU A 12 5.08 15.53 14.01
C GLU A 12 4.40 16.87 14.40
N ALA A 13 4.43 17.82 13.46
CA ALA A 13 3.86 19.16 13.62
C ALA A 13 4.53 20.01 14.70
N CYS A 14 5.86 20.16 14.65
CA CYS A 14 6.60 21.11 15.50
C CYS A 14 6.06 22.56 15.40
N LEU A 15 5.44 22.90 14.27
CA LEU A 15 4.77 24.19 14.06
C LEU A 15 3.27 23.96 13.87
N SER A 16 2.44 24.77 14.55
CA SER A 16 0.99 24.73 14.35
C SER A 16 0.60 25.08 12.90
N SER A 17 -0.57 24.63 12.48
CA SER A 17 -1.13 24.90 11.15
C SER A 17 -1.17 26.42 10.83
N GLY A 18 -1.39 27.25 11.85
CA GLY A 18 -1.41 28.72 11.72
C GLY A 18 -0.09 29.29 11.24
N TRP A 19 1.06 28.83 11.75
CA TRP A 19 2.36 29.27 11.29
C TRP A 19 2.64 28.92 9.83
N TRP A 20 2.26 27.71 9.42
CA TRP A 20 2.39 27.29 8.02
C TRP A 20 1.53 28.14 7.07
N LEU A 21 0.33 28.50 7.48
CA LEU A 21 -0.54 29.41 6.72
C LEU A 21 0.04 30.83 6.66
N ALA A 22 0.59 31.33 7.77
CA ALA A 22 1.27 32.63 7.80
C ALA A 22 2.46 32.67 6.83
N PHE A 23 3.29 31.62 6.79
CA PHE A 23 4.38 31.52 5.81
C PHE A 23 3.87 31.45 4.38
N ALA A 24 2.79 30.68 4.12
CA ALA A 24 2.18 30.62 2.80
C ALA A 24 1.71 32.01 2.33
N CYS A 25 1.01 32.75 3.19
CA CYS A 25 0.56 34.12 2.90
C CYS A 25 1.74 35.09 2.67
N LEU A 26 2.80 34.98 3.47
CA LEU A 26 4.03 35.76 3.30
C LEU A 26 4.65 35.53 1.91
N PHE A 27 4.82 34.27 1.51
CA PHE A 27 5.40 33.93 0.21
C PHE A 27 4.51 34.34 -0.97
N VAL A 28 3.17 34.23 -0.83
CA VAL A 28 2.22 34.77 -1.82
C VAL A 28 2.33 36.28 -1.92
N GLY A 29 2.42 37.00 -0.80
CA GLY A 29 2.61 38.45 -0.76
C GLY A 29 3.92 38.87 -1.45
N LEU A 30 5.03 38.20 -1.15
CA LEU A 30 6.32 38.46 -1.80
C LEU A 30 6.26 38.16 -3.31
N TRP A 31 5.61 37.09 -3.72
CA TRP A 31 5.40 36.76 -5.13
C TRP A 31 4.56 37.82 -5.84
N ALA A 32 3.47 38.28 -5.23
CA ALA A 32 2.62 39.35 -5.78
C ALA A 32 3.35 40.64 -5.97
N THR A 33 4.26 41.03 -5.02
CA THR A 33 5.09 42.21 -5.17
C THR A 33 6.09 42.07 -6.31
N GLN A 34 6.66 40.92 -6.55
CA GLN A 34 7.52 40.65 -7.70
C GLN A 34 6.78 40.74 -9.04
N VAL A 35 5.56 40.18 -9.09
CA VAL A 35 4.69 40.29 -10.29
C VAL A 35 4.37 41.74 -10.56
N ARG A 36 3.99 42.53 -9.54
CA ARG A 36 3.67 43.94 -9.66
C ARG A 36 4.86 44.81 -10.15
N ARG A 37 6.10 44.54 -9.69
CA ARG A 37 7.31 45.18 -10.18
C ARG A 37 7.56 44.97 -11.67
N LYS A 38 7.08 43.88 -12.26
CA LYS A 38 7.20 43.56 -13.68
C LYS A 38 6.38 44.49 -14.58
N TYR A 39 5.25 45.02 -14.08
CA TYR A 39 4.38 45.92 -14.84
C TYR A 39 4.81 47.40 -14.76
N ILE A 40 5.72 47.75 -13.85
CA ILE A 40 6.10 49.15 -13.62
C ILE A 40 7.39 49.54 -14.39
N VAL A 41 8.22 48.58 -14.82
CA VAL A 41 9.49 48.87 -15.53
C VAL A 41 9.28 48.72 -17.04
N LYS A 42 8.80 49.79 -17.67
CA LYS A 42 8.91 50.04 -19.10
C LYS A 42 9.84 51.26 -19.27
N SER A 43 11.10 51.03 -19.61
CA SER A 43 11.93 51.86 -20.48
C SER A 43 13.38 51.43 -20.43
N ASP A 44 13.93 51.30 -21.63
CA ASP A 44 15.34 51.34 -22.03
C ASP A 44 16.44 50.83 -21.11
N VAL A 45 16.86 49.59 -21.29
CA VAL A 45 18.23 49.10 -21.03
C VAL A 45 18.51 47.81 -21.79
N ARG A 46 19.72 47.71 -22.37
CA ARG A 46 20.37 46.65 -23.17
C ARG A 46 19.77 45.21 -23.05
N VAL A 47 19.27 44.70 -24.17
CA VAL A 47 18.51 43.47 -24.32
C VAL A 47 19.09 42.25 -23.57
N ARG A 48 20.40 42.06 -23.53
CA ARG A 48 21.02 40.93 -22.81
C ARG A 48 20.88 40.98 -21.28
N GLN A 49 21.04 42.16 -20.68
CA GLN A 49 20.87 42.35 -19.24
C GLN A 49 19.39 42.23 -18.83
N LEU A 50 18.48 42.68 -19.69
CA LEU A 50 17.05 42.53 -19.50
C LEU A 50 16.62 41.07 -19.53
N LEU A 51 17.11 40.27 -20.47
CA LEU A 51 16.81 38.84 -20.55
C LEU A 51 17.37 38.07 -19.35
N GLN A 52 18.57 38.39 -18.85
CA GLN A 52 19.11 37.75 -17.66
C GLN A 52 18.33 38.15 -16.40
N ARG A 53 17.96 39.44 -16.28
CA ARG A 53 17.14 39.93 -15.17
C ARG A 53 15.74 39.37 -15.19
N GLU A 54 15.14 39.26 -16.36
CA GLU A 54 13.83 38.62 -16.54
C GLU A 54 13.86 37.12 -16.18
N ARG A 55 14.89 36.40 -16.63
CA ARG A 55 15.11 34.99 -16.28
C ARG A 55 15.27 34.81 -14.76
N ARG A 56 16.06 35.68 -14.09
CA ARG A 56 16.22 35.66 -12.63
C ARG A 56 14.93 35.94 -11.89
N ASN A 57 14.15 36.93 -12.36
CA ASN A 57 12.86 37.27 -11.76
C ASN A 57 11.83 36.17 -11.96
N ARG A 58 11.81 35.48 -13.12
CA ARG A 58 10.97 34.32 -13.35
C ARG A 58 11.35 33.17 -12.42
N LEU A 59 12.63 32.87 -12.24
CA LEU A 59 13.13 31.83 -11.34
C LEU A 59 12.78 32.16 -9.87
N ALA A 60 12.98 33.40 -9.44
CA ALA A 60 12.62 33.82 -8.08
C ALA A 60 11.08 33.75 -7.85
N GLY A 61 10.29 34.20 -8.83
CA GLY A 61 8.84 34.07 -8.77
C GLY A 61 8.37 32.62 -8.69
N PHE A 62 8.98 31.74 -9.49
CA PHE A 62 8.71 30.30 -9.42
C PHE A 62 9.09 29.70 -8.07
N ALA A 63 10.25 30.08 -7.51
CA ALA A 63 10.69 29.61 -6.20
C ALA A 63 9.73 30.05 -5.08
N LEU A 64 9.30 31.33 -5.09
CA LEU A 64 8.34 31.85 -4.10
C LEU A 64 6.97 31.16 -4.18
N ALA A 65 6.46 30.96 -5.40
CA ALA A 65 5.21 30.21 -5.61
C ALA A 65 5.33 28.76 -5.13
N SER A 66 6.45 28.10 -5.41
CA SER A 66 6.73 26.74 -4.94
C SER A 66 6.81 26.65 -3.41
N LEU A 67 7.42 27.62 -2.76
CA LEU A 67 7.47 27.73 -1.30
C LEU A 67 6.08 27.97 -0.70
N ALA A 68 5.29 28.89 -1.28
CA ALA A 68 3.92 29.14 -0.83
C ALA A 68 3.04 27.89 -0.91
N ILE A 69 3.13 27.16 -2.02
CA ILE A 69 2.41 25.87 -2.21
C ILE A 69 2.93 24.81 -1.23
N GLY A 70 4.25 24.82 -0.95
CA GLY A 70 4.87 23.93 0.04
C GLY A 70 4.33 24.17 1.45
N CYS A 71 4.31 25.44 1.88
CA CYS A 71 3.77 25.83 3.20
C CYS A 71 2.27 25.55 3.32
N SER A 72 1.48 25.79 2.27
CA SER A 72 0.06 25.42 2.24
C SER A 72 -0.14 23.92 2.37
N GLY A 73 0.72 23.12 1.74
CA GLY A 73 0.72 21.66 1.90
C GLY A 73 1.06 21.21 3.33
N ALA A 74 2.05 21.86 3.96
CA ALA A 74 2.38 21.58 5.35
C ALA A 74 1.22 21.91 6.29
N ALA A 75 0.56 23.07 6.10
CA ALA A 75 -0.64 23.44 6.87
C ALA A 75 -1.78 22.40 6.74
N LEU A 76 -2.05 21.96 5.51
CA LEU A 76 -3.06 20.93 5.29
C LEU A 76 -2.69 19.58 5.92
N GLY A 77 -1.40 19.22 5.87
CA GLY A 77 -0.88 18.00 6.51
C GLY A 77 -1.03 18.04 8.03
N THR A 78 -0.71 19.17 8.68
CA THR A 78 -0.87 19.36 10.13
C THR A 78 -2.34 19.31 10.53
N ILE A 79 -3.22 20.04 9.82
CA ILE A 79 -4.67 20.01 10.06
C ILE A 79 -5.21 18.57 9.92
N GLY A 80 -4.79 17.85 8.87
CA GLY A 80 -5.17 16.46 8.66
C GLY A 80 -4.75 15.56 9.81
N LEU A 81 -3.52 15.73 10.31
CA LEU A 81 -2.98 14.93 11.41
C LEU A 81 -3.66 15.26 12.75
N GLU A 82 -3.87 16.56 13.04
CA GLU A 82 -4.57 17.01 14.25
C GLU A 82 -6.02 16.50 14.32
N ARG A 83 -6.70 16.43 13.17
CA ARG A 83 -8.06 15.84 13.10
C ARG A 83 -8.09 14.36 13.46
N VAL A 84 -7.02 13.61 13.18
CA VAL A 84 -6.95 12.16 13.44
C VAL A 84 -6.38 11.89 14.84
N LYS A 85 -5.34 12.61 15.28
CA LYS A 85 -4.78 12.45 16.62
C LYS A 85 -5.85 12.76 17.68
N THR A 86 -6.01 11.86 18.63
CA THR A 86 -7.02 11.97 19.70
C THR A 86 -6.44 11.40 20.98
N LEU A 87 -6.63 12.11 22.08
CA LEU A 87 -6.33 11.60 23.42
C LEU A 87 -7.50 10.72 23.86
N TRP A 88 -7.24 9.45 24.05
CA TRP A 88 -8.24 8.47 24.43
C TRP A 88 -8.27 8.27 25.97
N PRO A 89 -9.45 8.05 26.55
CA PRO A 89 -9.59 7.80 27.99
C PRO A 89 -8.93 6.47 28.36
N SER A 90 -8.32 6.43 29.55
CA SER A 90 -7.71 5.21 30.08
C SER A 90 -8.75 4.19 30.55
N GLN A 91 -9.98 4.62 30.81
CA GLN A 91 -11.09 3.80 31.29
C GLN A 91 -11.85 3.13 30.15
N ARG A 92 -12.57 2.06 30.47
CA ARG A 92 -13.52 1.44 29.51
C ARG A 92 -14.79 2.27 29.49
N LEU A 93 -15.17 2.72 28.31
CA LEU A 93 -16.41 3.44 28.06
C LEU A 93 -17.36 2.63 27.18
N VAL A 94 -18.63 3.00 27.22
CA VAL A 94 -19.63 2.48 26.28
C VAL A 94 -19.61 3.34 25.04
N TRP A 95 -19.39 2.70 23.90
CA TRP A 95 -19.29 3.34 22.58
C TRP A 95 -20.49 2.93 21.73
N LYS A 96 -21.24 3.90 21.22
CA LYS A 96 -22.18 3.69 20.11
C LYS A 96 -21.47 4.13 18.84
N ALA A 97 -21.32 3.23 17.88
CA ALA A 97 -20.57 3.50 16.66
C ALA A 97 -21.27 2.89 15.45
N ARG A 98 -21.07 3.50 14.28
CA ARG A 98 -21.57 3.03 13.00
C ARG A 98 -20.44 2.41 12.19
N ILE A 99 -20.63 1.19 11.72
CA ILE A 99 -19.65 0.47 10.91
C ILE A 99 -19.49 1.17 9.56
N THR A 100 -18.26 1.61 9.25
CA THR A 100 -17.90 2.25 7.98
C THR A 100 -17.21 1.29 7.02
N GLY A 101 -16.57 0.22 7.54
CA GLY A 101 -15.87 -0.77 6.73
C GLY A 101 -15.66 -2.07 7.49
N VAL A 102 -15.74 -3.19 6.80
CA VAL A 102 -15.33 -4.50 7.31
C VAL A 102 -14.02 -4.86 6.62
N ASN A 103 -12.91 -4.90 7.36
CA ASN A 103 -11.58 -5.13 6.80
C ASN A 103 -11.25 -6.59 6.65
N ARG A 104 -11.57 -7.39 7.67
CA ARG A 104 -11.37 -8.85 7.68
C ARG A 104 -12.41 -9.52 8.55
N ALA A 105 -12.89 -10.68 8.06
CA ALA A 105 -13.64 -11.64 8.86
C ALA A 105 -12.69 -12.81 9.14
N TYR A 106 -12.31 -12.97 10.41
CA TYR A 106 -11.60 -14.17 10.88
C TYR A 106 -12.62 -15.20 11.34
N ALA A 107 -12.19 -16.43 11.57
CA ALA A 107 -13.07 -17.46 12.13
C ALA A 107 -13.73 -17.02 13.45
N ASP A 108 -12.95 -16.35 14.32
CA ASP A 108 -13.35 -16.00 15.68
C ASP A 108 -13.59 -14.50 15.90
N SER A 109 -13.35 -13.63 14.92
CA SER A 109 -13.48 -12.19 15.12
C SER A 109 -13.68 -11.41 13.83
N TYR A 110 -14.31 -10.24 13.95
CA TYR A 110 -14.44 -9.25 12.89
C TYR A 110 -13.52 -8.07 13.15
N GLN A 111 -12.78 -7.65 12.15
CA GLN A 111 -12.06 -6.38 12.19
C GLN A 111 -12.86 -5.34 11.40
N VAL A 112 -13.46 -4.38 12.12
CA VAL A 112 -14.31 -3.34 11.55
C VAL A 112 -13.77 -1.95 11.83
N ASP A 113 -13.89 -1.07 10.85
CA ASP A 113 -13.68 0.35 11.05
C ASP A 113 -15.05 0.99 11.29
N ALA A 114 -15.18 1.75 12.39
CA ALA A 114 -16.44 2.35 12.76
C ALA A 114 -16.27 3.80 13.20
N ARG A 115 -17.26 4.63 12.86
CA ARG A 115 -17.31 6.03 13.25
C ARG A 115 -18.13 6.15 14.54
N ILE A 116 -17.54 6.79 15.53
CA ILE A 116 -18.18 6.99 16.84
C ILE A 116 -19.35 7.97 16.72
N ILE A 117 -20.49 7.60 17.33
CA ILE A 117 -21.69 8.42 17.47
C ILE A 117 -21.73 9.00 18.89
N THR A 118 -21.54 8.15 19.91
CA THR A 118 -21.45 8.54 21.32
C THR A 118 -20.24 7.91 21.97
N PRO A 119 -19.56 8.59 22.91
CA PRO A 119 -19.81 9.90 23.51
C PRO A 119 -19.54 11.09 22.57
N GLU A 120 -20.21 12.24 22.81
CA GLU A 120 -20.08 13.45 21.98
C GLU A 120 -18.65 13.97 21.86
N ALA A 121 -17.86 13.90 22.93
CA ALA A 121 -16.45 14.32 22.95
C ALA A 121 -15.60 13.64 21.87
N TYR A 122 -16.00 12.47 21.38
CA TYR A 122 -15.28 11.66 20.38
C TYR A 122 -16.10 11.47 19.09
N GLN A 123 -17.21 12.17 18.96
CA GLN A 123 -18.11 12.05 17.82
C GLN A 123 -17.38 12.31 16.50
N GLY A 124 -17.67 11.48 15.50
CA GLY A 124 -17.08 11.60 14.17
C GLY A 124 -15.70 10.98 14.01
N LYS A 125 -15.01 10.59 15.09
CA LYS A 125 -13.72 9.89 15.02
C LYS A 125 -13.91 8.45 14.54
N THR A 126 -12.97 7.95 13.74
CA THR A 126 -12.99 6.57 13.24
C THR A 126 -12.07 5.71 14.08
N VAL A 127 -12.59 4.61 14.59
CA VAL A 127 -11.86 3.64 15.40
C VAL A 127 -11.94 2.26 14.77
N ARG A 128 -10.85 1.52 14.81
CA ARG A 128 -10.79 0.12 14.38
C ARG A 128 -11.10 -0.78 15.56
N PHE A 129 -12.24 -1.45 15.50
CA PHE A 129 -12.67 -2.42 16.49
C PHE A 129 -12.36 -3.84 16.01
N ASN A 130 -11.80 -4.65 16.89
CA ASN A 130 -11.74 -6.09 16.74
C ASN A 130 -12.83 -6.67 17.63
N LEU A 131 -13.91 -7.14 17.01
CA LEU A 131 -15.10 -7.68 17.70
C LEU A 131 -15.00 -9.20 17.69
N GLN A 132 -14.98 -9.85 18.84
CA GLN A 132 -14.99 -11.30 18.92
C GLN A 132 -16.37 -11.80 18.48
N ARG A 133 -16.40 -12.85 17.62
CA ARG A 133 -17.61 -13.31 16.96
C ARG A 133 -18.56 -13.99 17.95
N GLU A 134 -19.85 -13.65 17.85
CA GLU A 134 -20.93 -14.30 18.56
C GLU A 134 -21.86 -14.99 17.54
N GLY A 135 -21.74 -16.30 17.41
CA GLY A 135 -22.58 -17.07 16.50
C GLY A 135 -22.38 -16.78 15.01
N SER A 136 -23.42 -17.02 14.20
CA SER A 136 -23.45 -16.89 12.74
C SER A 136 -23.88 -15.50 12.23
N GLY A 137 -24.02 -14.51 13.10
CA GLY A 137 -24.47 -13.15 12.72
C GLY A 137 -23.48 -12.48 11.79
N GLU A 138 -23.90 -12.13 10.58
CA GLU A 138 -23.10 -11.31 9.67
C GLU A 138 -23.19 -9.83 10.07
N ILE A 139 -22.04 -9.18 10.17
CA ILE A 139 -21.95 -7.76 10.41
C ILE A 139 -22.01 -7.02 9.07
N GLU A 140 -22.96 -6.10 8.96
CA GLU A 140 -23.12 -5.29 7.75
C GLU A 140 -22.54 -3.88 7.91
N ILE A 141 -21.99 -3.35 6.83
CA ILE A 141 -21.49 -1.98 6.80
C ILE A 141 -22.69 -1.01 6.82
N GLY A 142 -22.64 -0.01 7.71
CA GLY A 142 -23.73 0.94 7.94
C GLY A 142 -24.51 0.64 9.21
N GLN A 143 -24.39 -0.57 9.72
CA GLN A 143 -25.05 -1.00 10.95
C GLN A 143 -24.47 -0.29 12.17
N ASN A 144 -25.33 0.08 13.10
CA ASN A 144 -24.92 0.61 14.38
C ASN A 144 -24.63 -0.54 15.33
N PHE A 145 -23.64 -0.37 16.19
CA PHE A 145 -23.40 -1.29 17.30
C PHE A 145 -23.01 -0.51 18.55
N THR A 146 -23.27 -1.13 19.68
CA THR A 146 -22.87 -0.61 20.98
C THR A 146 -21.87 -1.59 21.59
N CYS A 147 -20.76 -1.08 22.11
CA CYS A 147 -19.75 -1.91 22.75
C CYS A 147 -19.14 -1.22 23.96
N GLN A 148 -18.70 -2.02 24.94
CA GLN A 148 -17.93 -1.55 26.08
C GLN A 148 -16.45 -1.92 25.86
N ALA A 149 -15.63 -0.93 25.53
CA ALA A 149 -14.23 -1.14 25.23
C ALA A 149 -13.33 -0.01 25.74
N ARG A 150 -12.04 -0.33 25.88
CA ARG A 150 -10.99 0.66 26.04
C ARG A 150 -10.39 0.94 24.66
N VAL A 151 -10.55 2.15 24.19
CA VAL A 151 -9.91 2.60 22.94
C VAL A 151 -8.49 3.06 23.26
N LYS A 152 -7.52 2.63 22.47
CA LYS A 152 -6.12 3.02 22.59
C LYS A 152 -5.68 3.75 21.32
N ALA A 153 -4.77 4.70 21.45
CA ALA A 153 -4.12 5.29 20.28
C ALA A 153 -3.36 4.21 19.50
N PRO A 154 -3.30 4.32 18.17
CA PRO A 154 -2.52 3.39 17.35
C PRO A 154 -1.06 3.41 17.78
N HIS A 155 -0.48 2.22 17.99
CA HIS A 155 0.93 2.03 18.36
C HIS A 155 1.51 0.86 17.58
N ASN A 156 2.84 0.87 17.44
CA ASN A 156 3.61 -0.24 16.87
C ASN A 156 3.94 -1.24 17.97
N ALA A 157 4.18 -2.49 17.60
CA ALA A 157 4.57 -3.54 18.55
C ALA A 157 6.03 -3.39 19.00
N GLY A 158 6.85 -2.59 18.31
CA GLY A 158 8.24 -2.30 18.64
C GLY A 158 9.24 -3.33 18.09
N ASN A 159 8.81 -4.24 17.22
CA ASN A 159 9.69 -5.22 16.61
C ASN A 159 10.65 -4.58 15.59
N PRO A 160 11.88 -5.12 15.44
CA PRO A 160 12.81 -4.62 14.44
C PRO A 160 12.25 -4.83 13.02
N CYS A 161 12.43 -3.85 12.15
CA CYS A 161 11.93 -3.84 10.77
C CYS A 161 10.42 -4.08 10.63
N GLU A 162 9.65 -3.74 11.68
CA GLU A 162 8.20 -3.87 11.70
C GLU A 162 7.55 -2.88 10.75
N PHE A 163 6.44 -3.29 10.13
CA PHE A 163 5.57 -2.40 9.39
C PHE A 163 4.99 -1.32 10.32
N ASP A 164 5.15 -0.05 9.99
CA ASP A 164 4.65 1.08 10.78
C ASP A 164 3.11 1.15 10.75
N ARG A 165 2.50 0.31 11.61
CA ARG A 165 1.05 0.21 11.76
C ARG A 165 0.43 1.50 12.30
N ARG A 166 1.14 2.22 13.19
CA ARG A 166 0.68 3.51 13.72
C ARG A 166 0.49 4.50 12.57
N ARG A 167 1.52 4.69 11.75
CA ARG A 167 1.48 5.57 10.58
C ARG A 167 0.40 5.16 9.60
N TYR A 168 0.31 3.87 9.29
CA TYR A 168 -0.70 3.32 8.39
C TYR A 168 -2.12 3.64 8.87
N LEU A 169 -2.45 3.43 10.14
CA LEU A 169 -3.78 3.69 10.68
C LEU A 169 -4.11 5.19 10.68
N LEU A 170 -3.19 6.03 11.12
CA LEU A 170 -3.37 7.48 11.14
C LEU A 170 -3.57 8.05 9.72
N THR A 171 -2.82 7.56 8.72
CA THR A 171 -2.97 8.02 7.32
C THR A 171 -4.28 7.57 6.70
N HIS A 172 -4.89 6.48 7.20
CA HIS A 172 -6.23 6.04 6.81
C HIS A 172 -7.35 6.68 7.65
N GLY A 173 -7.04 7.68 8.46
CA GLY A 173 -8.01 8.41 9.27
C GLY A 173 -8.50 7.65 10.51
N ILE A 174 -7.81 6.58 10.91
CA ILE A 174 -8.16 5.77 12.07
C ILE A 174 -7.45 6.34 13.29
N SER A 175 -8.25 6.90 14.22
CA SER A 175 -7.76 7.61 15.41
C SER A 175 -7.44 6.68 16.57
N GLY A 176 -8.03 5.48 16.59
CA GLY A 176 -7.87 4.54 17.71
C GLY A 176 -8.09 3.10 17.31
N THR A 177 -7.69 2.20 18.20
CA THR A 177 -7.91 0.75 18.08
C THR A 177 -8.53 0.23 19.38
N ALA A 178 -9.51 -0.67 19.29
CA ALA A 178 -10.15 -1.28 20.44
C ALA A 178 -10.38 -2.77 20.23
N TRP A 179 -10.38 -3.52 21.33
CA TRP A 179 -10.77 -4.92 21.36
C TRP A 179 -12.05 -5.07 22.17
N CYS A 180 -13.01 -5.80 21.64
CA CYS A 180 -14.27 -6.10 22.31
C CYS A 180 -14.44 -7.60 22.44
N ASP A 181 -14.61 -8.05 23.68
CA ASP A 181 -14.93 -9.43 24.01
C ASP A 181 -16.36 -9.75 23.54
N ARG A 182 -16.62 -11.02 23.34
CA ARG A 182 -17.88 -11.57 22.82
C ARG A 182 -19.14 -11.06 23.51
N THR A 183 -19.11 -10.91 24.84
CA THR A 183 -20.26 -10.52 25.66
C THR A 183 -20.45 -9.00 25.79
N ARG A 184 -19.52 -8.21 25.24
CA ARG A 184 -19.45 -6.75 25.48
C ARG A 184 -19.84 -5.90 24.31
N TRP A 185 -20.39 -6.50 23.26
CA TRP A 185 -20.90 -5.75 22.14
C TRP A 185 -22.21 -6.33 21.63
N ARG A 186 -23.07 -5.50 21.07
CA ARG A 186 -24.34 -5.88 20.49
C ARG A 186 -24.62 -5.04 19.24
N CYS A 187 -25.17 -5.64 18.21
CA CYS A 187 -25.70 -4.90 17.08
C CYS A 187 -26.93 -4.12 17.51
N GLY A 188 -27.00 -2.85 17.16
CA GLY A 188 -28.18 -2.01 17.37
C GLY A 188 -29.10 -2.03 16.15
N GLN A 189 -30.31 -1.51 16.32
CA GLN A 189 -31.23 -1.29 15.22
C GLN A 189 -30.67 -0.22 14.26
N ASP A 190 -30.93 -0.37 12.97
CA ASP A 190 -30.49 0.55 11.96
C ASP A 190 -31.26 1.89 12.07
N GLU A 191 -30.56 2.93 12.47
CA GLU A 191 -31.08 4.29 12.34
C GLU A 191 -30.86 4.74 10.88
N ALA A 192 -31.91 5.26 10.25
CA ALA A 192 -31.83 5.77 8.89
C ALA A 192 -30.74 6.85 8.76
N PRO A 193 -29.96 6.85 7.68
CA PRO A 193 -28.89 7.82 7.47
C PRO A 193 -29.50 9.23 7.33
N THR A 194 -29.07 10.13 8.19
CA THR A 194 -29.60 11.53 8.28
C THR A 194 -29.05 12.46 7.20
N ALA A 195 -27.91 12.17 6.59
CA ALA A 195 -27.29 12.99 5.56
C ALA A 195 -27.46 12.38 4.15
N PRO A 196 -27.76 13.16 3.11
CA PRO A 196 -28.04 12.65 1.75
C PRO A 196 -26.86 11.87 1.16
N MET A 197 -25.62 12.30 1.41
CA MET A 197 -24.42 11.60 0.94
C MET A 197 -24.23 10.24 1.67
N SER A 198 -24.61 10.14 2.93
CA SER A 198 -24.54 8.87 3.66
C SER A 198 -25.63 7.90 3.19
N ALA A 199 -26.80 8.41 2.83
CA ALA A 199 -27.88 7.62 2.21
C ALA A 199 -27.46 7.07 0.85
N LEU A 200 -26.83 7.91 0.01
CA LEU A 200 -26.32 7.51 -1.30
C LEU A 200 -25.27 6.40 -1.17
N ARG A 201 -24.30 6.57 -0.28
CA ARG A 201 -23.29 5.54 0.01
C ARG A 201 -23.91 4.24 0.54
N SER A 202 -24.88 4.33 1.42
CA SER A 202 -25.62 3.18 1.93
C SER A 202 -26.35 2.45 0.79
N TYR A 203 -27.00 3.16 -0.11
CA TYR A 203 -27.65 2.59 -1.28
C TYR A 203 -26.67 1.81 -2.16
N PHE A 204 -25.54 2.42 -2.55
CA PHE A 204 -24.55 1.76 -3.41
C PHE A 204 -23.88 0.55 -2.71
N ARG A 205 -23.75 0.58 -1.40
CA ARG A 205 -23.31 -0.59 -0.62
C ARG A 205 -24.32 -1.74 -0.69
N SER A 206 -25.62 -1.44 -0.54
CA SER A 206 -26.65 -2.48 -0.68
C SER A 206 -26.68 -3.06 -2.10
N VAL A 207 -26.41 -2.24 -3.12
CA VAL A 207 -26.21 -2.70 -4.50
C VAL A 207 -25.01 -3.64 -4.57
N ARG A 208 -23.85 -3.25 -4.01
CA ARG A 208 -22.65 -4.12 -3.96
C ARG A 208 -22.93 -5.44 -3.28
N CYS A 209 -23.59 -5.47 -2.11
CA CYS A 209 -23.95 -6.71 -1.41
C CYS A 209 -24.87 -7.60 -2.25
N ARG A 210 -25.83 -7.01 -3.00
CA ARG A 210 -26.68 -7.77 -3.93
C ARG A 210 -25.84 -8.37 -5.08
N MET A 211 -24.88 -7.63 -5.63
CA MET A 211 -23.99 -8.12 -6.68
C MET A 211 -23.08 -9.25 -6.18
N VAL A 212 -22.50 -9.11 -4.99
CA VAL A 212 -21.70 -10.17 -4.34
C VAL A 212 -22.54 -11.43 -4.13
N ARG A 213 -23.77 -11.31 -3.61
CA ARG A 213 -24.69 -12.46 -3.45
C ARG A 213 -25.07 -13.10 -4.79
N ALA A 214 -25.23 -12.30 -5.85
CA ALA A 214 -25.48 -12.84 -7.19
C ALA A 214 -24.29 -13.67 -7.69
N TYR A 215 -23.07 -13.22 -7.46
CA TYR A 215 -21.90 -14.03 -7.77
C TYR A 215 -21.80 -15.30 -6.93
N ALA A 216 -22.05 -15.22 -5.62
CA ALA A 216 -22.01 -16.38 -4.72
C ALA A 216 -23.02 -17.49 -5.08
N ARG A 217 -24.08 -17.18 -5.86
CA ARG A 217 -25.03 -18.19 -6.35
C ARG A 217 -24.50 -18.99 -7.53
N HIS A 218 -23.56 -18.45 -8.31
CA HIS A 218 -23.10 -19.04 -9.57
C HIS A 218 -21.63 -19.49 -9.53
N PHE A 219 -20.84 -18.96 -8.59
CA PHE A 219 -19.42 -19.22 -8.48
C PHE A 219 -19.06 -19.66 -7.08
N SER A 220 -18.09 -20.56 -6.96
CA SER A 220 -17.57 -21.06 -5.69
C SER A 220 -16.09 -20.75 -5.53
N ASP A 221 -15.63 -20.77 -4.28
CA ASP A 221 -14.23 -20.75 -3.86
C ASP A 221 -13.37 -19.63 -4.49
N ASP A 222 -12.21 -20.00 -5.03
CA ASP A 222 -11.23 -19.07 -5.58
C ASP A 222 -11.76 -18.28 -6.78
N THR A 223 -12.65 -18.85 -7.59
CA THR A 223 -13.27 -18.15 -8.74
C THR A 223 -14.13 -16.98 -8.26
N PHE A 224 -14.98 -17.22 -7.25
CA PHE A 224 -15.78 -16.18 -6.62
C PHE A 224 -14.90 -15.07 -6.01
N ALA A 225 -13.84 -15.49 -5.28
CA ALA A 225 -12.91 -14.54 -4.63
C ALA A 225 -12.19 -13.64 -5.63
N VAL A 226 -11.67 -14.22 -6.73
CA VAL A 226 -10.97 -13.47 -7.78
C VAL A 226 -11.94 -12.57 -8.55
N LEU A 227 -13.13 -13.08 -8.92
CA LEU A 227 -14.16 -12.31 -9.62
C LEU A 227 -14.62 -11.10 -8.80
N SER A 228 -14.91 -11.31 -7.51
CA SER A 228 -15.32 -10.25 -6.59
C SER A 228 -14.23 -9.19 -6.41
N ALA A 229 -12.96 -9.61 -6.33
CA ALA A 229 -11.83 -8.69 -6.23
C ALA A 229 -11.64 -7.85 -7.50
N LEU A 230 -11.71 -8.48 -8.69
CA LEU A 230 -11.49 -7.84 -9.98
C LEU A 230 -12.60 -6.86 -10.37
N THR A 231 -13.86 -7.16 -10.03
CA THR A 231 -15.02 -6.41 -10.52
C THR A 231 -15.63 -5.48 -9.47
N LEU A 232 -15.67 -5.91 -8.20
CA LEU A 232 -16.31 -5.20 -7.11
C LEU A 232 -15.30 -4.67 -6.07
N GLY A 233 -14.01 -4.99 -6.20
CA GLY A 233 -12.96 -4.58 -5.27
C GLY A 233 -13.00 -5.30 -3.91
N ASP A 234 -13.73 -6.40 -3.80
CA ASP A 234 -13.82 -7.16 -2.56
C ASP A 234 -12.69 -8.20 -2.48
N LYS A 235 -11.73 -7.91 -1.62
CA LYS A 235 -10.54 -8.75 -1.40
C LYS A 235 -10.65 -9.62 -0.15
N SER A 236 -11.79 -9.60 0.54
CA SER A 236 -11.95 -10.25 1.84
C SER A 236 -11.78 -11.77 1.75
N MET A 237 -12.24 -12.36 0.65
CA MET A 237 -12.24 -13.81 0.42
C MET A 237 -10.99 -14.33 -0.31
N LEU A 238 -10.07 -13.45 -0.74
CA LEU A 238 -8.85 -13.86 -1.43
C LEU A 238 -7.91 -14.63 -0.49
N SER A 239 -7.55 -15.86 -0.86
CA SER A 239 -6.58 -16.67 -0.12
C SER A 239 -5.18 -16.05 -0.13
N ALA A 240 -4.34 -16.39 0.85
CA ALA A 240 -2.95 -15.96 0.89
C ALA A 240 -2.17 -16.52 -0.31
N THR A 241 -2.44 -17.76 -0.70
CA THR A 241 -1.82 -18.44 -1.85
C THR A 241 -2.14 -17.73 -3.16
N THR A 242 -3.41 -17.37 -3.38
CA THR A 242 -3.81 -16.61 -4.58
C THR A 242 -3.14 -15.23 -4.62
N ARG A 243 -3.07 -14.52 -3.49
CA ARG A 243 -2.36 -13.22 -3.42
C ARG A 243 -0.88 -13.35 -3.75
N GLN A 244 -0.23 -14.40 -3.24
CA GLN A 244 1.17 -14.68 -3.48
C GLN A 244 1.43 -15.00 -4.95
N LEU A 245 0.59 -15.85 -5.58
CA LEU A 245 0.66 -16.18 -7.01
C LEU A 245 0.65 -14.91 -7.89
N TYR A 246 -0.31 -14.00 -7.62
CA TYR A 246 -0.37 -12.73 -8.36
C TYR A 246 0.82 -11.80 -8.09
N ALA A 247 1.39 -11.85 -6.89
CA ALA A 247 2.58 -11.06 -6.55
C ALA A 247 3.83 -11.58 -7.26
N GLU A 248 4.06 -12.88 -7.25
CA GLU A 248 5.20 -13.52 -7.90
C GLU A 248 5.16 -13.40 -9.43
N ALA A 249 3.97 -13.50 -10.01
CA ALA A 249 3.77 -13.24 -11.43
C ALA A 249 3.80 -11.74 -11.81
N GLY A 250 3.87 -10.80 -10.84
CA GLY A 250 3.86 -9.35 -11.10
C GLY A 250 2.50 -8.77 -11.48
N ALA A 251 1.42 -9.50 -11.25
CA ALA A 251 0.04 -9.14 -11.60
C ALA A 251 -0.80 -8.61 -10.41
N SER A 252 -0.19 -8.33 -9.26
CA SER A 252 -0.90 -7.81 -8.06
C SER A 252 -1.73 -6.57 -8.32
N HIS A 253 -1.32 -5.73 -9.29
CA HIS A 253 -2.03 -4.51 -9.69
C HIS A 253 -3.40 -4.79 -10.31
N VAL A 254 -3.65 -5.99 -10.81
CA VAL A 254 -4.92 -6.40 -11.41
C VAL A 254 -5.94 -6.78 -10.35
N LEU A 255 -5.51 -7.44 -9.24
CA LEU A 255 -6.37 -7.70 -8.08
C LEU A 255 -6.80 -6.41 -7.35
N ALA A 256 -6.10 -5.32 -7.57
CA ALA A 256 -6.55 -4.02 -7.13
C ALA A 256 -7.34 -3.37 -8.26
N LEU A 257 -8.60 -3.02 -8.01
CA LEU A 257 -9.37 -2.22 -8.98
C LEU A 257 -8.54 -1.01 -9.40
N SER A 258 -8.14 -1.00 -10.66
CA SER A 258 -7.22 0.00 -11.19
C SER A 258 -7.94 1.03 -12.06
N GLY A 259 -7.27 2.16 -12.28
CA GLY A 259 -7.74 3.16 -13.23
C GLY A 259 -7.87 2.61 -14.67
N LEU A 260 -7.16 1.52 -15.01
CA LEU A 260 -7.29 0.84 -16.29
C LEU A 260 -8.69 0.24 -16.46
N HIS A 261 -9.21 -0.46 -15.44
CA HIS A 261 -10.56 -1.02 -15.46
C HIS A 261 -11.62 0.05 -15.72
N LEU A 262 -11.54 1.16 -15.02
CA LEU A 262 -12.43 2.30 -15.22
C LEU A 262 -12.25 2.93 -16.60
N GLY A 263 -11.01 3.01 -17.08
CA GLY A 263 -10.66 3.50 -18.41
C GLY A 263 -11.24 2.66 -19.54
N ILE A 264 -11.26 1.34 -19.36
CA ILE A 264 -11.85 0.40 -20.32
C ILE A 264 -13.37 0.60 -20.38
N LEU A 265 -14.06 0.59 -19.24
CA LEU A 265 -15.51 0.79 -19.18
C LEU A 265 -15.93 2.12 -19.78
N PHE A 266 -15.25 3.19 -19.39
CA PHE A 266 -15.53 4.53 -19.92
C PHE A 266 -15.15 4.67 -21.39
N GLY A 267 -14.04 4.06 -21.81
CA GLY A 267 -13.61 3.99 -23.19
C GLY A 267 -14.62 3.28 -24.10
N LEU A 268 -15.15 2.14 -23.63
CA LEU A 268 -16.18 1.39 -24.33
C LEU A 268 -17.47 2.22 -24.48
N TYR A 269 -17.90 2.89 -23.40
CA TYR A 269 -19.02 3.82 -23.43
C TYR A 269 -18.81 4.95 -24.44
N MET A 270 -17.67 5.62 -24.40
CA MET A 270 -17.34 6.72 -25.31
C MET A 270 -17.18 6.26 -26.75
N TRP A 271 -16.69 5.04 -27.00
CA TRP A 271 -16.62 4.44 -28.32
C TRP A 271 -18.02 4.20 -28.88
N ALA A 272 -18.90 3.57 -28.12
CA ALA A 272 -20.29 3.36 -28.51
C ALA A 272 -21.00 4.71 -28.78
N LEU A 273 -20.82 5.70 -27.90
CA LEU A 273 -21.39 7.02 -28.06
C LEU A 273 -20.93 7.71 -29.34
N ARG A 274 -19.64 7.66 -29.68
CA ARG A 274 -19.09 8.23 -30.91
C ARG A 274 -19.61 7.58 -32.18
N ARG A 275 -20.02 6.32 -32.09
CA ARG A 275 -20.59 5.59 -33.24
C ARG A 275 -21.97 6.10 -33.64
N TRP A 276 -22.75 6.65 -32.65
CA TRP A 276 -24.13 7.07 -32.83
C TRP A 276 -24.32 8.59 -32.78
N CYS A 277 -23.43 9.33 -32.09
CA CYS A 277 -23.56 10.77 -31.88
C CYS A 277 -22.42 11.54 -32.55
N HIS A 278 -22.75 12.24 -33.64
CA HIS A 278 -21.78 13.04 -34.40
C HIS A 278 -21.75 14.51 -33.98
N ARG A 279 -22.83 15.01 -33.39
CA ARG A 279 -22.96 16.43 -32.94
C ARG A 279 -22.27 16.61 -31.59
N ARG A 280 -21.36 17.60 -31.49
CA ARG A 280 -20.54 17.85 -30.31
C ARG A 280 -21.32 18.16 -29.05
N TRP A 281 -22.42 18.94 -29.15
CA TRP A 281 -23.24 19.24 -28.00
C TRP A 281 -24.01 18.01 -27.48
N VAL A 282 -24.45 17.14 -28.38
CA VAL A 282 -25.07 15.85 -28.00
C VAL A 282 -24.03 14.95 -27.30
N MET A 283 -22.82 14.95 -27.81
CA MET A 283 -21.72 14.19 -27.20
C MET A 283 -21.34 14.73 -25.81
N ALA A 284 -21.34 16.06 -25.63
CA ALA A 284 -21.13 16.69 -24.33
C ALA A 284 -22.26 16.35 -23.34
N ALA A 285 -23.53 16.45 -23.78
CA ALA A 285 -24.69 16.10 -22.96
C ALA A 285 -24.70 14.59 -22.62
N ALA A 286 -24.39 13.72 -23.58
CA ALA A 286 -24.35 12.27 -23.37
C ALA A 286 -23.14 11.82 -22.54
N SER A 287 -22.07 12.60 -22.42
CA SER A 287 -20.97 12.29 -21.51
C SER A 287 -21.35 12.43 -20.03
N VAL A 288 -22.41 13.18 -19.69
CA VAL A 288 -22.91 13.31 -18.31
C VAL A 288 -23.42 11.98 -17.75
N PRO A 289 -24.31 11.22 -18.41
CA PRO A 289 -24.71 9.90 -17.95
C PRO A 289 -23.53 8.93 -17.81
N GLY A 290 -22.56 8.99 -18.73
CA GLY A 290 -21.34 8.19 -18.63
C GLY A 290 -20.51 8.54 -17.40
N LEU A 291 -20.42 9.83 -17.06
CA LEU A 291 -19.76 10.30 -15.85
C LEU A 291 -20.51 9.86 -14.58
N MET A 292 -21.83 9.93 -14.60
CA MET A 292 -22.67 9.43 -13.49
C MET A 292 -22.47 7.91 -13.29
N ALA A 293 -22.47 7.12 -14.37
CA ALA A 293 -22.21 5.69 -14.31
C ALA A 293 -20.81 5.38 -13.77
N LEU A 294 -19.79 6.16 -14.17
CA LEU A 294 -18.42 6.06 -13.70
C LEU A 294 -18.30 6.32 -12.20
N TRP A 295 -18.91 7.41 -11.68
CA TRP A 295 -18.92 7.68 -10.24
C TRP A 295 -19.77 6.69 -9.45
N SER A 296 -20.88 6.19 -10.03
CA SER A 296 -21.66 5.10 -9.44
C SER A 296 -20.83 3.82 -9.29
N PHE A 297 -20.03 3.47 -10.30
CA PHE A 297 -19.11 2.33 -10.20
C PHE A 297 -18.06 2.54 -9.11
N VAL A 298 -17.50 3.75 -8.95
CA VAL A 298 -16.58 4.08 -7.86
C VAL A 298 -17.23 3.86 -6.49
N LEU A 299 -18.49 4.29 -6.32
CA LEU A 299 -19.25 4.12 -5.07
C LEU A 299 -19.56 2.64 -4.79
N VAL A 300 -19.99 1.88 -5.81
CA VAL A 300 -20.21 0.42 -5.69
C VAL A 300 -18.92 -0.30 -5.30
N SER A 301 -17.78 0.08 -5.88
CA SER A 301 -16.49 -0.59 -5.65
C SER A 301 -15.81 -0.22 -4.32
N GLY A 302 -16.43 0.63 -3.50
CA GLY A 302 -15.90 1.01 -2.17
C GLY A 302 -14.86 2.14 -2.18
N GLU A 303 -14.93 3.04 -3.16
CA GLU A 303 -14.16 4.30 -3.21
C GLU A 303 -12.63 4.11 -3.11
N SER A 304 -12.08 3.08 -3.76
CA SER A 304 -10.61 2.90 -3.76
C SER A 304 -9.90 4.13 -4.35
N LEU A 305 -8.79 4.56 -3.73
CA LEU A 305 -8.07 5.78 -4.14
C LEU A 305 -7.63 5.75 -5.61
N SER A 306 -7.31 4.59 -6.15
CA SER A 306 -6.98 4.42 -7.58
C SER A 306 -8.17 4.72 -8.50
N LEU A 307 -9.39 4.28 -8.12
CA LEU A 307 -10.59 4.55 -8.89
C LEU A 307 -11.02 6.01 -8.77
N VAL A 308 -11.00 6.57 -7.56
CA VAL A 308 -11.30 8.00 -7.32
C VAL A 308 -10.39 8.88 -8.18
N ARG A 309 -9.08 8.58 -8.22
CA ARG A 309 -8.15 9.32 -9.07
C ARG A 309 -8.53 9.20 -10.55
N ALA A 310 -8.77 7.98 -11.06
CA ALA A 310 -9.12 7.78 -12.46
C ALA A 310 -10.43 8.51 -12.81
N ALA A 311 -11.44 8.44 -11.95
CA ALA A 311 -12.69 9.16 -12.12
C ALA A 311 -12.48 10.67 -12.13
N THR A 312 -11.68 11.20 -11.22
CA THR A 312 -11.34 12.63 -11.17
C THR A 312 -10.62 13.08 -12.44
N MET A 313 -9.60 12.31 -12.90
CA MET A 313 -8.88 12.62 -14.14
C MET A 313 -9.79 12.61 -15.37
N MET A 314 -10.72 11.65 -15.46
CA MET A 314 -11.69 11.58 -16.55
C MET A 314 -12.70 12.73 -16.49
N THR A 315 -13.15 13.08 -15.29
CA THR A 315 -14.03 14.24 -15.07
C THR A 315 -13.36 15.54 -15.53
N LEU A 316 -12.10 15.75 -15.13
CA LEU A 316 -11.31 16.90 -15.56
C LEU A 316 -11.14 16.93 -17.09
N LEU A 317 -10.78 15.78 -17.68
CA LEU A 317 -10.57 15.66 -19.12
C LEU A 317 -11.86 16.02 -19.91
N LEU A 318 -13.01 15.53 -19.43
CA LEU A 318 -14.31 15.90 -20.02
C LEU A 318 -14.62 17.39 -19.85
N ALA A 319 -14.42 17.95 -18.65
CA ALA A 319 -14.65 19.36 -18.37
C ALA A 319 -13.81 20.27 -19.29
N PHE A 320 -12.51 19.96 -19.47
CA PHE A 320 -11.64 20.72 -20.38
C PHE A 320 -12.02 20.55 -21.86
N ASN A 321 -12.43 19.34 -22.24
CA ASN A 321 -12.96 19.12 -23.60
C ASN A 321 -14.21 19.96 -23.86
N CYS A 322 -15.10 20.10 -22.88
CA CYS A 322 -16.27 20.99 -22.98
C CYS A 322 -15.84 22.46 -23.11
N LEU A 323 -14.79 22.88 -22.42
CA LEU A 323 -14.19 24.22 -22.52
C LEU A 323 -13.32 24.41 -23.78
N ARG A 324 -13.27 23.43 -24.68
CA ARG A 324 -12.44 23.43 -25.89
C ARG A 324 -10.94 23.53 -25.64
N GLN A 325 -10.48 23.15 -24.46
CA GLN A 325 -9.07 23.17 -24.10
C GLN A 325 -8.50 21.76 -24.12
N ARG A 326 -7.32 21.57 -24.71
CA ARG A 326 -6.58 20.31 -24.64
C ARG A 326 -5.59 20.40 -23.50
N ILE A 327 -5.77 19.57 -22.49
CA ILE A 327 -4.83 19.48 -21.38
C ILE A 327 -3.87 18.32 -21.64
N PRO A 328 -2.53 18.56 -21.57
CA PRO A 328 -1.54 17.50 -21.52
C PRO A 328 -1.77 16.57 -20.33
N LEU A 329 -1.48 15.27 -20.50
CA LEU A 329 -1.69 14.25 -19.46
C LEU A 329 -1.02 14.60 -18.14
N VAL A 330 0.20 15.17 -18.18
CA VAL A 330 0.94 15.59 -16.99
C VAL A 330 0.21 16.69 -16.21
N HIS A 331 -0.36 17.69 -16.91
CA HIS A 331 -1.12 18.77 -16.24
C HIS A 331 -2.41 18.25 -15.61
N ASN A 332 -3.11 17.34 -16.29
CA ASN A 332 -4.31 16.68 -15.73
C ASN A 332 -3.94 15.88 -14.48
N LEU A 333 -2.82 15.15 -14.50
CA LEU A 333 -2.31 14.40 -13.37
C LEU A 333 -1.97 15.31 -12.17
N CYS A 334 -1.27 16.43 -12.42
CA CYS A 334 -0.95 17.40 -11.37
C CYS A 334 -2.19 18.04 -10.76
N LEU A 335 -3.17 18.41 -11.58
CA LEU A 335 -4.42 18.99 -11.10
C LEU A 335 -5.23 17.98 -10.29
N CYS A 336 -5.29 16.72 -10.74
CA CYS A 336 -5.91 15.63 -9.99
C CYS A 336 -5.23 15.43 -8.62
N ALA A 337 -3.88 15.40 -8.59
CA ALA A 337 -3.13 15.30 -7.35
C ALA A 337 -3.42 16.47 -6.40
N LEU A 338 -3.46 17.69 -6.92
CA LEU A 338 -3.78 18.88 -6.14
C LEU A 338 -5.17 18.77 -5.50
N LEU A 339 -6.19 18.38 -6.26
CA LEU A 339 -7.56 18.23 -5.76
C LEU A 339 -7.66 17.13 -4.69
N MET A 340 -7.05 15.98 -4.93
CA MET A 340 -7.06 14.88 -3.97
C MET A 340 -6.34 15.25 -2.66
N LEU A 341 -5.15 15.85 -2.76
CA LEU A 341 -4.37 16.26 -1.58
C LEU A 341 -4.99 17.47 -0.85
N ALA A 342 -5.74 18.32 -1.52
CA ALA A 342 -6.47 19.40 -0.87
C ALA A 342 -7.64 18.87 -0.02
N THR A 343 -8.30 17.81 -0.48
CA THR A 343 -9.43 17.20 0.26
C THR A 343 -8.96 16.24 1.35
N GLN A 344 -7.94 15.43 1.07
CA GLN A 344 -7.41 14.40 1.97
C GLN A 344 -5.86 14.38 1.92
N PRO A 345 -5.19 15.26 2.66
CA PRO A 345 -3.73 15.41 2.57
C PRO A 345 -2.95 14.15 2.96
N LEU A 346 -3.48 13.34 3.87
CA LEU A 346 -2.83 12.12 4.35
C LEU A 346 -2.80 10.99 3.30
N THR A 347 -3.60 11.07 2.23
CA THR A 347 -3.56 10.09 1.12
C THR A 347 -2.22 10.05 0.39
N LEU A 348 -1.38 11.08 0.54
CA LEU A 348 0.00 11.09 0.02
C LEU A 348 0.81 9.87 0.49
N PHE A 349 0.52 9.37 1.69
CA PHE A 349 1.21 8.23 2.30
C PHE A 349 0.56 6.88 1.99
N ASP A 350 -0.56 6.87 1.29
CA ASP A 350 -1.16 5.64 0.81
C ASP A 350 -0.36 5.05 -0.35
N VAL A 351 -0.01 3.77 -0.23
CA VAL A 351 0.80 3.05 -1.22
C VAL A 351 0.09 3.01 -2.58
N GLY A 352 -1.24 2.82 -2.58
CA GLY A 352 -2.05 2.79 -3.80
C GLY A 352 -2.04 4.13 -4.53
N PHE A 353 -2.09 5.26 -3.78
CA PHE A 353 -1.93 6.60 -4.33
C PHE A 353 -0.55 6.76 -4.98
N GLN A 354 0.53 6.46 -4.24
CA GLN A 354 1.90 6.63 -4.69
C GLN A 354 2.20 5.80 -5.95
N MET A 355 1.93 4.51 -5.92
CA MET A 355 2.16 3.61 -7.07
C MET A 355 1.37 4.03 -8.30
N SER A 356 0.15 4.46 -8.09
CA SER A 356 -0.73 4.85 -9.18
C SER A 356 -0.29 6.13 -9.86
N PHE A 357 0.14 7.14 -9.10
CA PHE A 357 0.71 8.39 -9.66
C PHE A 357 2.08 8.13 -10.32
N ALA A 358 2.92 7.28 -9.73
CA ALA A 358 4.20 6.88 -10.31
C ALA A 358 4.01 6.19 -11.67
N ALA A 359 3.08 5.22 -11.76
CA ALA A 359 2.80 4.52 -13.01
C ALA A 359 2.37 5.47 -14.13
N ILE A 360 1.40 6.37 -13.87
CA ILE A 360 0.94 7.31 -14.90
C ILE A 360 2.01 8.34 -15.27
N THR A 361 2.81 8.81 -14.28
CA THR A 361 3.94 9.68 -14.55
C THR A 361 4.95 8.99 -15.46
N GLY A 362 5.25 7.71 -15.19
CA GLY A 362 6.11 6.91 -16.04
C GLY A 362 5.57 6.79 -17.47
N ILE A 363 4.29 6.46 -17.64
CA ILE A 363 3.65 6.39 -18.94
C ILE A 363 3.67 7.73 -19.67
N ALA A 364 3.37 8.83 -18.95
CA ALA A 364 3.31 10.17 -19.55
C ALA A 364 4.69 10.67 -20.03
N LEU A 365 5.74 10.44 -19.24
CA LEU A 365 7.07 10.98 -19.53
C LEU A 365 7.92 10.03 -20.35
N PHE A 366 7.91 8.73 -20.02
CA PHE A 366 8.84 7.76 -20.62
C PHE A 366 8.32 7.21 -21.94
N ASN A 367 7.02 6.99 -22.09
CA ASN A 367 6.44 6.52 -23.35
C ASN A 367 6.63 7.56 -24.48
N GLU A 368 6.50 8.86 -24.18
CA GLU A 368 6.84 9.91 -25.17
C GLU A 368 8.31 9.91 -25.56
N CYS A 369 9.19 9.61 -24.61
CA CYS A 369 10.63 9.50 -24.87
C CYS A 369 11.01 8.33 -25.76
N LEU A 370 10.25 7.23 -25.75
CA LEU A 370 10.54 6.01 -26.51
C LEU A 370 9.94 6.03 -27.93
N ARG A 371 8.82 6.73 -28.14
CA ARG A 371 8.10 6.81 -29.42
C ARG A 371 8.90 7.31 -30.62
N PRO A 372 9.80 8.32 -30.54
CA PRO A 372 10.45 8.89 -31.74
C PRO A 372 11.36 7.94 -32.49
N HIS A 373 11.91 6.91 -31.83
CA HIS A 373 12.84 5.98 -32.49
C HIS A 373 12.17 4.94 -33.38
N ILE A 374 10.86 4.81 -33.27
CA ILE A 374 10.10 3.73 -33.95
C ILE A 374 9.26 4.28 -35.13
N ARG A 375 9.04 5.60 -35.17
CA ARG A 375 8.36 6.23 -36.32
C ARG A 375 9.11 6.09 -37.64
N CYS A 376 10.43 5.91 -37.59
CA CYS A 376 11.26 5.81 -38.77
C CYS A 376 11.14 4.48 -39.53
N LEU A 377 10.42 3.48 -39.04
CA LEU A 377 10.44 2.17 -39.67
C LEU A 377 9.17 1.79 -40.45
N ASN A 378 8.05 2.52 -40.39
CA ASN A 378 6.81 1.99 -40.99
C ASN A 378 5.75 3.01 -41.46
N GLU A 379 6.01 4.28 -41.70
CA GLU A 379 4.97 5.20 -42.21
C GLU A 379 4.92 5.34 -43.75
N GLU A 380 5.89 4.82 -44.50
CA GLU A 380 5.94 5.01 -45.96
C GLU A 380 5.34 3.86 -46.79
N GLU A 381 4.96 2.72 -46.21
CA GLU A 381 4.46 1.58 -47.00
C GLU A 381 2.93 1.34 -46.96
N VAL A 382 2.11 2.22 -46.42
CA VAL A 382 0.69 1.90 -46.20
C VAL A 382 -0.29 2.45 -47.22
N TRP A 383 0.14 3.25 -48.17
CA TRP A 383 -0.75 3.77 -49.22
C TRP A 383 -0.22 3.55 -50.65
N MET A 384 -0.21 2.29 -51.13
CA MET A 384 -0.39 2.09 -52.55
C MET A 384 -1.87 1.86 -52.86
N PRO A 385 -2.52 2.74 -53.65
CA PRO A 385 -3.85 2.46 -54.14
C PRO A 385 -3.77 1.23 -55.03
N VAL A 386 -4.55 0.21 -54.74
CA VAL A 386 -4.73 -0.96 -55.59
C VAL A 386 -5.13 -0.43 -56.97
N PRO A 387 -4.34 -0.69 -58.03
CA PRO A 387 -4.73 -0.22 -59.36
C PRO A 387 -6.03 -0.91 -59.76
N LEU A 388 -7.03 -0.13 -60.11
CA LEU A 388 -8.32 -0.51 -60.66
C LEU A 388 -8.17 -1.19 -62.03
N ARG A 389 -7.44 -2.32 -62.10
CA ARG A 389 -7.39 -3.21 -63.29
C ARG A 389 -7.52 -4.66 -62.82
N ALA A 390 -8.62 -4.99 -62.19
CA ALA A 390 -8.92 -6.35 -61.74
C ALA A 390 -10.09 -6.96 -62.49
N SER A 391 -10.15 -6.81 -63.81
CA SER A 391 -11.20 -7.43 -64.61
C SER A 391 -10.89 -8.87 -65.08
N TYR A 392 -9.74 -9.45 -64.72
CA TYR A 392 -9.37 -10.81 -65.18
C TYR A 392 -8.72 -11.71 -64.12
N LEU A 393 -8.88 -11.43 -62.84
CA LEU A 393 -8.37 -12.36 -61.81
C LEU A 393 -9.48 -13.32 -61.35
N SER A 394 -9.23 -14.65 -61.46
CA SER A 394 -10.16 -15.66 -60.98
C SER A 394 -10.52 -15.40 -59.51
N THR A 395 -11.76 -15.66 -59.13
CA THR A 395 -12.30 -15.47 -57.77
C THR A 395 -11.44 -16.09 -56.67
N ARG A 396 -10.71 -17.15 -56.97
CA ARG A 396 -9.75 -17.80 -56.05
C ARG A 396 -8.49 -16.95 -55.78
N VAL A 397 -7.98 -16.25 -56.77
CA VAL A 397 -6.81 -15.38 -56.63
C VAL A 397 -7.20 -14.10 -55.89
N TRP A 398 -8.39 -13.55 -56.20
CA TRP A 398 -8.97 -12.40 -55.52
C TRP A 398 -9.23 -12.70 -54.06
N MET A 399 -9.80 -13.85 -53.72
CA MET A 399 -10.05 -14.31 -52.36
C MET A 399 -8.76 -14.51 -51.56
N LYS A 400 -7.71 -15.08 -52.19
CA LYS A 400 -6.38 -15.23 -51.56
C LYS A 400 -5.72 -13.86 -51.33
N HIS A 401 -5.87 -12.91 -52.23
CA HIS A 401 -5.36 -11.54 -52.03
C HIS A 401 -6.12 -10.79 -50.93
N LEU A 402 -7.43 -10.88 -50.88
CA LEU A 402 -8.27 -10.30 -49.83
C LEU A 402 -7.93 -10.90 -48.46
N LEU A 403 -7.83 -12.24 -48.37
CA LEU A 403 -7.48 -12.94 -47.16
C LEU A 403 -6.06 -12.54 -46.68
N LYS A 404 -5.09 -12.48 -47.61
CA LYS A 404 -3.71 -12.05 -47.31
C LYS A 404 -3.65 -10.60 -46.84
N HIS A 405 -4.43 -9.69 -47.45
CA HIS A 405 -4.52 -8.29 -47.02
C HIS A 405 -5.18 -8.14 -45.65
N HIS A 406 -6.25 -8.86 -45.39
CA HIS A 406 -6.91 -8.84 -44.05
C HIS A 406 -6.02 -9.47 -42.99
N LEU A 407 -5.36 -10.58 -43.26
CA LEU A 407 -4.41 -11.21 -42.34
C LEU A 407 -3.20 -10.32 -42.06
N HIS A 408 -2.67 -9.66 -43.09
CA HIS A 408 -1.55 -8.72 -42.95
C HIS A 408 -1.95 -7.47 -42.12
N GLY A 409 -3.13 -6.90 -42.36
CA GLY A 409 -3.68 -5.80 -41.60
C GLY A 409 -3.95 -6.19 -40.15
N LEU A 410 -4.48 -7.40 -39.93
CA LEU A 410 -4.68 -7.93 -38.56
C LEU A 410 -3.33 -8.11 -37.86
N TRP A 411 -2.34 -8.73 -38.54
CA TRP A 411 -1.00 -8.91 -37.99
C TRP A 411 -0.33 -7.59 -37.60
N GLN A 412 -0.41 -6.59 -38.48
CA GLN A 412 0.12 -5.25 -38.19
C GLN A 412 -0.58 -4.63 -36.98
N THR A 413 -1.90 -4.80 -36.84
CA THR A 413 -2.67 -4.31 -35.71
C THR A 413 -2.24 -5.01 -34.42
N VAL A 414 -2.06 -6.33 -34.46
CA VAL A 414 -1.59 -7.11 -33.29
C VAL A 414 -0.16 -6.71 -32.91
N CYS A 415 0.75 -6.58 -33.87
CA CYS A 415 2.12 -6.13 -33.61
C CYS A 415 2.17 -4.70 -33.04
N ARG A 416 1.33 -3.79 -33.54
CA ARG A 416 1.21 -2.43 -33.01
C ARG A 416 0.69 -2.45 -31.57
N TRP A 417 -0.37 -3.20 -31.33
CA TRP A 417 -0.92 -3.38 -29.98
C TRP A 417 0.12 -3.98 -29.02
N ALA A 418 0.80 -5.05 -29.43
CA ALA A 418 1.83 -5.69 -28.62
C ALA A 418 2.97 -4.73 -28.28
N ARG A 419 3.44 -3.96 -29.25
CA ARG A 419 4.48 -2.96 -29.06
C ARG A 419 4.05 -1.84 -28.11
N GLU A 420 2.84 -1.31 -28.27
CA GLU A 420 2.31 -0.27 -27.37
C GLU A 420 2.16 -0.79 -25.95
N MET A 421 1.64 -2.00 -25.78
CA MET A 421 1.56 -2.66 -24.48
C MET A 421 2.91 -2.86 -23.81
N PHE A 422 3.94 -3.24 -24.58
CA PHE A 422 5.32 -3.36 -24.08
C PHE A 422 5.81 -2.05 -23.48
N PHE A 423 5.75 -0.96 -24.22
CA PHE A 423 6.27 0.33 -23.78
C PHE A 423 5.45 0.92 -22.62
N VAL A 424 4.15 0.76 -22.61
CA VAL A 424 3.28 1.20 -21.51
C VAL A 424 3.60 0.41 -20.26
N SER A 425 3.69 -0.92 -20.33
CA SER A 425 4.03 -1.80 -19.20
C SER A 425 5.43 -1.52 -18.67
N LEU A 426 6.42 -1.40 -19.56
CA LEU A 426 7.80 -1.07 -19.19
C LEU A 426 7.88 0.30 -18.48
N SER A 427 7.22 1.31 -19.06
CA SER A 427 7.21 2.67 -18.47
C SER A 427 6.58 2.68 -17.09
N ALA A 428 5.45 1.99 -16.90
CA ALA A 428 4.80 1.88 -15.61
C ALA A 428 5.69 1.14 -14.60
N GLN A 429 6.27 -0.01 -15.00
CA GLN A 429 7.10 -0.83 -14.10
C GLN A 429 8.37 -0.11 -13.67
N VAL A 430 9.10 0.54 -14.58
CA VAL A 430 10.32 1.31 -14.24
C VAL A 430 10.05 2.37 -13.17
N PHE A 431 8.94 3.11 -13.29
CA PHE A 431 8.60 4.16 -12.32
C PHE A 431 7.99 3.64 -11.02
N THR A 432 7.34 2.49 -11.04
CA THR A 432 6.80 1.88 -9.82
C THR A 432 7.81 1.00 -9.09
N LEU A 433 8.86 0.52 -9.77
CA LEU A 433 9.86 -0.40 -9.22
C LEU A 433 10.45 0.06 -7.88
N PRO A 434 10.89 1.33 -7.70
CA PRO A 434 11.43 1.78 -6.42
C PRO A 434 10.44 1.62 -5.26
N MET A 435 9.17 1.87 -5.51
CA MET A 435 8.11 1.74 -4.49
C MET A 435 7.76 0.27 -4.24
N VAL A 436 7.72 -0.55 -5.29
CA VAL A 436 7.48 -2.00 -5.18
C VAL A 436 8.57 -2.65 -4.32
N VAL A 437 9.83 -2.32 -4.57
CA VAL A 437 10.95 -2.81 -3.77
C VAL A 437 10.88 -2.31 -2.33
N TYR A 438 10.54 -1.04 -2.12
CA TYR A 438 10.45 -0.46 -0.78
C TYR A 438 9.34 -1.06 0.09
N TYR A 439 8.13 -1.25 -0.49
CA TYR A 439 6.96 -1.68 0.28
C TYR A 439 6.76 -3.19 0.29
N PHE A 440 7.08 -3.87 -0.80
CA PHE A 440 6.77 -5.29 -0.99
C PHE A 440 8.00 -6.19 -1.02
N HIS A 441 9.17 -5.63 -1.23
CA HIS A 441 10.45 -6.38 -1.28
C HIS A 441 10.47 -7.50 -2.32
N ILE A 442 9.63 -7.40 -3.38
CA ILE A 442 9.52 -8.39 -4.45
C ILE A 442 9.72 -7.71 -5.79
N VAL A 443 10.55 -8.30 -6.64
CA VAL A 443 10.72 -7.89 -8.03
C VAL A 443 10.31 -9.05 -8.93
N ALA A 444 9.20 -8.89 -9.65
CA ALA A 444 8.71 -9.88 -10.61
C ALA A 444 9.30 -9.57 -11.99
N ILE A 445 10.19 -10.43 -12.48
CA ILE A 445 10.88 -10.22 -13.77
C ILE A 445 9.91 -10.35 -14.93
N TYR A 446 9.04 -11.34 -14.90
CA TYR A 446 8.07 -11.61 -15.96
C TYR A 446 6.81 -10.77 -15.91
N GLY A 447 6.80 -9.66 -15.12
CA GLY A 447 5.62 -8.79 -14.98
C GLY A 447 5.12 -8.17 -16.29
N ILE A 448 6.02 -7.95 -17.28
CA ILE A 448 5.62 -7.52 -18.63
C ILE A 448 4.88 -8.64 -19.34
N LEU A 449 5.39 -9.87 -19.30
CA LEU A 449 4.75 -11.05 -19.89
C LEU A 449 3.37 -11.29 -19.25
N SER A 450 3.28 -11.20 -17.93
CA SER A 450 2.01 -11.29 -17.20
C SER A 450 1.01 -10.23 -17.65
N SER A 451 1.47 -9.02 -17.96
CA SER A 451 0.59 -7.94 -18.43
C SER A 451 -0.04 -8.26 -19.78
N TYR A 452 0.70 -8.91 -20.70
CA TYR A 452 0.16 -9.37 -21.99
C TYR A 452 -0.92 -10.43 -21.84
N TRP A 453 -0.79 -11.27 -20.83
CA TRP A 453 -1.75 -12.34 -20.55
C TRP A 453 -2.98 -11.82 -19.80
N VAL A 454 -2.75 -11.07 -18.75
CA VAL A 454 -3.78 -10.69 -17.78
C VAL A 454 -4.65 -9.54 -18.27
N ILE A 455 -4.09 -8.51 -18.94
CA ILE A 455 -4.86 -7.33 -19.33
C ILE A 455 -6.01 -7.65 -20.30
N PRO A 456 -5.81 -8.43 -21.39
CA PRO A 456 -6.91 -8.81 -22.27
C PRO A 456 -7.98 -9.64 -21.57
N LEU A 457 -7.55 -10.62 -20.75
CA LEU A 457 -8.47 -11.49 -20.02
C LEU A 457 -9.26 -10.71 -18.95
N ALA A 458 -8.61 -9.84 -18.18
CA ALA A 458 -9.27 -8.97 -17.22
C ALA A 458 -10.26 -8.02 -17.91
N THR A 459 -9.94 -7.52 -19.10
CA THR A 459 -10.86 -6.71 -19.91
C THR A 459 -12.10 -7.51 -20.31
N GLY A 460 -11.91 -8.76 -20.76
CA GLY A 460 -13.00 -9.68 -21.10
C GLY A 460 -13.86 -10.01 -19.88
N ILE A 461 -13.25 -10.37 -18.76
CA ILE A 461 -13.93 -10.66 -17.49
C ILE A 461 -14.76 -9.46 -17.03
N LEU A 462 -14.19 -8.25 -17.05
CA LEU A 462 -14.90 -7.04 -16.63
C LEU A 462 -16.08 -6.73 -17.55
N SER A 463 -15.91 -6.83 -18.86
CA SER A 463 -16.97 -6.58 -19.83
C SER A 463 -18.11 -7.58 -19.72
N LEU A 464 -17.79 -8.88 -19.58
CA LEU A 464 -18.78 -9.92 -19.34
C LEU A 464 -19.46 -9.81 -17.98
N SER A 465 -18.75 -9.32 -16.97
CA SER A 465 -19.33 -9.06 -15.65
C SER A 465 -20.37 -7.94 -15.70
N VAL A 466 -20.11 -6.88 -16.47
CA VAL A 466 -21.14 -5.86 -16.72
C VAL A 466 -22.35 -6.46 -17.40
N LEU A 467 -22.15 -7.28 -18.43
CA LEU A 467 -23.22 -7.96 -19.15
C LEU A 467 -24.01 -8.93 -18.24
N PHE A 468 -23.31 -9.65 -17.36
CA PHE A 468 -23.90 -10.54 -16.34
C PHE A 468 -24.89 -9.82 -15.43
N PHE A 469 -24.60 -8.58 -15.03
CA PHE A 469 -25.51 -7.78 -14.20
C PHE A 469 -26.60 -7.06 -15.00
N LEU A 470 -26.32 -6.70 -16.26
CA LEU A 470 -27.31 -6.05 -17.13
C LEU A 470 -28.38 -7.02 -17.65
N LEU A 471 -28.02 -8.30 -17.82
CA LEU A 471 -28.88 -9.34 -18.37
C LEU A 471 -29.13 -10.48 -17.36
N PRO A 472 -30.02 -10.29 -16.36
CA PRO A 472 -30.27 -11.29 -15.33
C PRO A 472 -30.74 -12.65 -15.89
N PHE A 473 -31.47 -12.65 -17.02
CA PHE A 473 -31.95 -13.86 -17.69
C PHE A 473 -30.82 -14.66 -18.38
N ALA A 474 -29.70 -14.05 -18.67
CA ALA A 474 -28.54 -14.68 -19.34
C ALA A 474 -27.44 -15.09 -18.35
N GLN A 475 -27.62 -14.90 -17.04
CA GLN A 475 -26.58 -15.19 -16.04
C GLN A 475 -26.07 -16.63 -16.10
N SER A 476 -26.96 -17.60 -16.27
CA SER A 476 -26.61 -19.02 -16.38
C SER A 476 -25.75 -19.35 -17.62
N ALA A 477 -25.92 -18.61 -18.71
CA ALA A 477 -25.11 -18.78 -19.92
C ALA A 477 -23.76 -18.03 -19.83
N ILE A 478 -23.72 -16.87 -19.15
CA ILE A 478 -22.52 -16.05 -19.00
C ILE A 478 -21.58 -16.60 -17.92
N ALA A 479 -22.12 -17.21 -16.87
CA ALA A 479 -21.34 -17.72 -15.74
C ALA A 479 -20.24 -18.73 -16.16
N PRO A 480 -20.50 -19.77 -16.96
CA PRO A 480 -19.45 -20.71 -17.37
C PRO A 480 -18.35 -20.05 -18.20
N LEU A 481 -18.68 -19.03 -19.00
CA LEU A 481 -17.69 -18.29 -19.77
C LEU A 481 -16.79 -17.44 -18.86
N LEU A 482 -17.36 -16.80 -17.85
CA LEU A 482 -16.60 -16.08 -16.81
C LEU A 482 -15.68 -17.01 -16.03
N GLN A 483 -16.19 -18.18 -15.64
CA GLN A 483 -15.42 -19.21 -14.94
C GLN A 483 -14.23 -19.68 -15.79
N TRP A 484 -14.47 -19.94 -17.07
CA TRP A 484 -13.43 -20.35 -18.02
C TRP A 484 -12.35 -19.29 -18.18
N LEU A 485 -12.73 -18.01 -18.35
CA LEU A 485 -11.76 -16.90 -18.48
C LEU A 485 -10.91 -16.73 -17.21
N ILE A 486 -11.51 -16.87 -16.02
CA ILE A 486 -10.77 -16.77 -14.74
C ILE A 486 -9.82 -17.96 -14.61
N SER A 487 -10.28 -19.19 -14.90
CA SER A 487 -9.42 -20.36 -14.88
C SER A 487 -8.24 -20.22 -15.86
N LEU A 488 -8.51 -19.75 -17.07
CA LEU A 488 -7.48 -19.48 -18.08
C LEU A 488 -6.46 -18.46 -17.58
N MET A 489 -6.92 -17.39 -16.96
CA MET A 489 -6.06 -16.37 -16.37
C MET A 489 -5.19 -16.93 -15.23
N GLN A 490 -5.77 -17.72 -14.33
CA GLN A 490 -5.04 -18.32 -13.22
C GLN A 490 -4.00 -19.35 -13.68
N HIS A 491 -4.34 -20.23 -14.63
CA HIS A 491 -3.39 -21.21 -15.18
C HIS A 491 -2.20 -20.52 -15.88
N GLY A 492 -2.45 -19.44 -16.65
CA GLY A 492 -1.37 -18.66 -17.24
C GLY A 492 -0.46 -18.00 -16.21
N LEU A 493 -1.04 -17.46 -15.11
CA LEU A 493 -0.24 -16.89 -14.02
C LEU A 493 0.57 -17.97 -13.27
N GLN A 494 -0.01 -19.17 -13.04
CA GLN A 494 0.71 -20.30 -12.47
C GLN A 494 1.89 -20.73 -13.34
N ALA A 495 1.68 -20.83 -14.66
CA ALA A 495 2.76 -21.14 -15.60
C ALA A 495 3.86 -20.08 -15.58
N ILE A 496 3.53 -18.79 -15.52
CA ILE A 496 4.50 -17.70 -15.45
C ILE A 496 5.25 -17.71 -14.10
N SER A 497 4.56 -17.94 -12.99
CA SER A 497 5.19 -18.00 -11.67
C SER A 497 6.09 -19.22 -11.49
N ALA A 498 5.85 -20.29 -12.23
CA ALA A 498 6.68 -21.49 -12.23
C ALA A 498 7.98 -21.33 -13.04
N LEU A 499 8.12 -20.26 -13.83
CA LEU A 499 9.36 -20.01 -14.58
C LEU A 499 10.53 -19.73 -13.62
N PRO A 500 11.76 -20.19 -13.95
CA PRO A 500 12.92 -19.97 -13.09
C PRO A 500 13.18 -18.48 -12.93
N GLY A 501 13.35 -18.03 -11.68
CA GLY A 501 13.60 -16.63 -11.38
C GLY A 501 12.39 -15.71 -11.59
N ALA A 502 11.15 -16.21 -11.49
CA ALA A 502 9.93 -15.42 -11.69
C ALA A 502 9.85 -14.23 -10.73
N ALA A 503 10.24 -14.44 -9.49
CA ALA A 503 10.26 -13.40 -8.46
C ALA A 503 11.54 -13.45 -7.63
N PHE A 504 12.14 -12.29 -7.42
CA PHE A 504 13.25 -12.10 -6.51
C PHE A 504 12.83 -11.28 -5.31
N HIS A 505 13.23 -11.76 -4.12
CA HIS A 505 13.06 -10.97 -2.91
C HIS A 505 14.30 -10.08 -2.75
N VAL A 506 14.10 -8.77 -2.77
CA VAL A 506 15.16 -7.76 -2.72
C VAL A 506 14.89 -6.79 -1.59
N TYR A 507 15.80 -6.73 -0.64
CA TYR A 507 15.74 -5.83 0.50
C TYR A 507 16.77 -4.73 0.30
N LEU A 508 16.35 -3.55 -0.16
CA LEU A 508 17.21 -2.40 -0.39
C LEU A 508 17.02 -1.38 0.72
N THR A 509 18.11 -0.71 1.08
CA THR A 509 18.05 0.44 1.98
C THR A 509 17.44 1.65 1.29
N LEU A 510 16.86 2.54 2.07
CA LEU A 510 16.26 3.79 1.55
C LEU A 510 17.24 4.62 0.70
N PRO A 511 18.54 4.80 1.08
CA PRO A 511 19.49 5.51 0.23
C PRO A 511 19.69 4.88 -1.15
N ALA A 512 19.76 3.55 -1.25
CA ALA A 512 19.89 2.85 -2.53
C ALA A 512 18.68 3.08 -3.43
N ILE A 513 17.47 3.01 -2.86
CA ILE A 513 16.20 3.27 -3.56
C ILE A 513 16.14 4.73 -4.04
N LEU A 514 16.52 5.69 -3.21
CA LEU A 514 16.53 7.12 -3.59
C LEU A 514 17.54 7.41 -4.69
N ALA A 515 18.73 6.83 -4.63
CA ALA A 515 19.75 6.96 -5.68
C ALA A 515 19.26 6.36 -7.01
N GLY A 516 18.64 5.18 -7.00
CA GLY A 516 18.04 4.56 -8.18
C GLY A 516 16.91 5.41 -8.77
N SER A 517 16.03 5.95 -7.92
CA SER A 517 14.94 6.82 -8.34
C SER A 517 15.46 8.12 -8.99
N LEU A 518 16.49 8.72 -8.40
CA LEU A 518 17.16 9.89 -8.96
C LEU A 518 17.77 9.57 -10.33
N GLY A 519 18.40 8.41 -10.48
CA GLY A 519 18.95 7.92 -11.75
C GLY A 519 17.88 7.84 -12.85
N ILE A 520 16.71 7.29 -12.53
CA ILE A 520 15.57 7.21 -13.47
C ILE A 520 15.10 8.62 -13.90
N VAL A 521 14.92 9.53 -12.95
CA VAL A 521 14.51 10.94 -13.24
C VAL A 521 15.55 11.65 -14.13
N LEU A 522 16.83 11.47 -13.85
CA LEU A 522 17.91 12.06 -14.64
C LEU A 522 18.00 11.46 -16.05
N LEU A 523 17.73 10.17 -16.22
CA LEU A 523 17.63 9.53 -17.56
C LEU A 523 16.48 10.14 -18.38
N VAL A 524 15.31 10.34 -17.77
CA VAL A 524 14.20 11.03 -18.43
C VAL A 524 14.60 12.45 -18.83
N ARG A 525 15.22 13.20 -17.91
CA ARG A 525 15.71 14.55 -18.19
C ARG A 525 16.72 14.58 -19.33
N TRP A 526 17.69 13.65 -19.34
CA TRP A 526 18.63 13.51 -20.45
C TRP A 526 17.91 13.30 -21.78
N LYS A 527 16.95 12.38 -21.83
CA LYS A 527 16.21 12.11 -23.05
C LYS A 527 15.44 13.32 -23.56
N LEU A 528 14.83 14.10 -22.66
CA LEU A 528 14.08 15.32 -22.98
C LEU A 528 14.99 16.46 -23.43
N THR A 529 16.13 16.65 -22.77
CA THR A 529 17.04 17.80 -23.02
C THR A 529 18.18 17.52 -24.02
N ARG A 530 18.49 16.23 -24.22
CA ARG A 530 19.63 15.76 -25.04
C ARG A 530 21.00 16.31 -24.59
N LEU A 531 21.07 16.88 -23.38
CA LEU A 531 22.34 17.35 -22.80
C LEU A 531 23.12 16.17 -22.21
N SER A 532 24.44 16.16 -22.34
CA SER A 532 25.29 15.09 -21.77
C SER A 532 25.35 15.09 -20.23
N ARG A 533 25.30 16.26 -19.60
CA ARG A 533 25.37 16.39 -18.12
C ARG A 533 24.35 15.56 -17.37
N PRO A 534 23.03 15.58 -17.68
CA PRO A 534 22.06 14.71 -17.01
C PRO A 534 22.34 13.22 -17.21
N LEU A 535 22.93 12.81 -18.34
CA LEU A 535 23.28 11.40 -18.58
C LEU A 535 24.41 10.94 -17.64
N HIS A 536 25.49 11.72 -17.52
CA HIS A 536 26.59 11.39 -16.60
C HIS A 536 26.11 11.36 -15.14
N ALA A 537 25.27 12.33 -14.75
CA ALA A 537 24.66 12.33 -13.42
C ALA A 537 23.76 11.12 -13.18
N ALA A 538 22.99 10.68 -14.20
CA ALA A 538 22.17 9.48 -14.13
C ALA A 538 23.02 8.22 -13.96
N MET A 539 24.08 8.07 -14.75
CA MET A 539 25.01 6.95 -14.63
C MET A 539 25.67 6.91 -13.24
N LEU A 540 26.08 8.07 -12.71
CA LEU A 540 26.64 8.17 -11.35
C LEU A 540 25.61 7.77 -10.29
N ALA A 541 24.37 8.25 -10.40
CA ALA A 541 23.30 7.91 -9.46
C ALA A 541 22.96 6.41 -9.49
N LEU A 542 22.92 5.81 -10.68
CA LEU A 542 22.68 4.35 -10.82
C LEU A 542 23.87 3.54 -10.31
N ALA A 543 25.10 3.96 -10.59
CA ALA A 543 26.30 3.33 -10.04
C ALA A 543 26.33 3.43 -8.50
N ALA A 544 25.95 4.57 -7.93
CA ALA A 544 25.80 4.74 -6.49
C ALA A 544 24.72 3.81 -5.92
N ALA A 545 23.56 3.67 -6.60
CA ALA A 545 22.51 2.75 -6.18
C ALA A 545 23.02 1.30 -6.18
N ILE A 546 23.73 0.87 -7.21
CA ILE A 546 24.32 -0.47 -7.29
C ILE A 546 25.38 -0.64 -6.20
N GLY A 547 26.26 0.35 -6.00
CA GLY A 547 27.31 0.29 -4.96
C GLY A 547 26.72 0.19 -3.55
N LEU A 548 25.66 0.96 -3.25
CA LEU A 548 24.94 0.87 -1.98
C LEU A 548 24.27 -0.50 -1.82
N THR A 549 23.66 -1.02 -2.86
CA THR A 549 23.04 -2.36 -2.83
C THR A 549 24.08 -3.44 -2.57
N LEU A 550 25.24 -3.40 -3.23
CA LEU A 550 26.32 -4.34 -3.02
C LEU A 550 26.92 -4.21 -1.61
N PHE A 551 26.96 -3.00 -1.08
CA PHE A 551 27.38 -2.75 0.30
C PHE A 551 26.39 -3.34 1.30
N ASP A 552 25.09 -3.18 1.07
CA ASP A 552 24.01 -3.74 1.90
C ASP A 552 23.99 -5.28 1.87
N LEU A 553 24.34 -5.89 0.73
CA LEU A 553 24.43 -7.34 0.57
C LEU A 553 25.63 -7.98 1.25
N ARG A 554 26.61 -7.19 1.73
CA ARG A 554 27.75 -7.74 2.46
C ARG A 554 27.29 -8.36 3.76
N PRO A 555 27.82 -9.55 4.14
CA PRO A 555 27.59 -10.12 5.45
C PRO A 555 27.97 -9.08 6.52
N GLN A 556 27.00 -8.54 7.19
CA GLN A 556 27.25 -7.62 8.30
C GLN A 556 27.82 -8.45 9.46
N ASN A 557 28.99 -8.10 9.95
CA ASN A 557 29.47 -8.61 11.23
C ASN A 557 28.54 -8.12 12.32
N MET A 558 27.50 -8.91 12.62
CA MET A 558 26.56 -8.57 13.68
C MET A 558 27.22 -8.82 15.02
N GLU A 559 27.21 -7.80 15.89
CA GLU A 559 27.54 -8.03 17.29
C GLU A 559 26.56 -9.02 17.88
N PRO A 560 27.01 -10.00 18.67
CA PRO A 560 26.14 -10.94 19.33
C PRO A 560 25.08 -10.19 20.17
N GLN A 561 23.80 -10.54 19.95
CA GLN A 561 22.68 -9.87 20.58
C GLN A 561 21.52 -10.80 20.90
N ILE A 562 20.73 -10.41 21.88
CA ILE A 562 19.50 -11.09 22.28
C ILE A 562 18.33 -10.22 21.84
N GLN A 563 17.51 -10.73 20.92
CA GLN A 563 16.30 -10.04 20.43
C GLN A 563 15.04 -10.69 20.96
N VAL A 564 14.25 -9.98 21.74
CA VAL A 564 12.93 -10.43 22.20
C VAL A 564 11.88 -9.87 21.26
N TYR A 565 11.00 -10.72 20.74
CA TYR A 565 9.93 -10.31 19.84
C TYR A 565 8.61 -10.13 20.57
N ASN A 566 7.84 -9.13 20.18
CA ASN A 566 6.45 -9.02 20.54
C ASN A 566 5.59 -9.83 19.55
N ALA A 567 5.45 -11.11 19.85
CA ALA A 567 4.72 -12.09 19.02
C ALA A 567 3.34 -12.45 19.60
N GLY A 568 2.69 -11.52 20.32
CA GLY A 568 1.39 -11.70 20.95
C GLY A 568 1.42 -12.72 22.09
N SER A 569 0.70 -13.83 21.95
CA SER A 569 0.63 -14.87 23.00
C SER A 569 1.81 -15.83 23.02
N VAL A 570 2.69 -15.78 22.01
CA VAL A 570 3.87 -16.64 21.90
C VAL A 570 5.09 -15.92 22.43
N THR A 571 5.85 -16.56 23.32
CA THR A 571 7.18 -16.08 23.69
C THR A 571 8.15 -16.44 22.57
N ALA A 572 8.88 -15.47 22.05
CA ALA A 572 9.90 -15.68 21.04
C ALA A 572 11.14 -14.84 21.37
N VAL A 573 12.23 -15.52 21.68
CA VAL A 573 13.53 -14.91 21.98
C VAL A 573 14.57 -15.45 21.02
N HIS A 574 15.24 -14.58 20.32
CA HIS A 574 16.20 -14.88 19.26
C HIS A 574 17.59 -14.50 19.73
N PHE A 575 18.46 -15.49 19.86
CA PHE A 575 19.87 -15.37 20.20
C PHE A 575 20.67 -15.32 18.89
N ILE A 576 21.24 -14.18 18.58
CA ILE A 576 21.98 -13.93 17.35
C ILE A 576 23.44 -13.85 17.69
N SER A 577 24.23 -14.83 17.24
CA SER A 577 25.68 -14.83 17.39
C SER A 577 26.36 -14.24 16.15
N SER A 578 25.88 -14.61 14.97
CA SER A 578 26.33 -14.08 13.68
C SER A 578 25.19 -14.14 12.66
N ALA A 579 25.39 -13.61 11.45
CA ALA A 579 24.40 -13.66 10.38
C ALA A 579 23.97 -15.10 10.00
N HIS A 580 24.85 -16.09 10.21
CA HIS A 580 24.60 -17.48 9.86
C HIS A 580 24.32 -18.39 11.05
N ARG A 581 24.59 -17.94 12.28
CA ARG A 581 24.40 -18.72 13.52
C ARG A 581 23.44 -17.96 14.44
N SER A 582 22.22 -18.46 14.53
CA SER A 582 21.21 -17.89 15.41
C SER A 582 20.26 -18.95 15.93
N TYR A 583 19.75 -18.76 17.13
CA TYR A 583 18.93 -19.73 17.85
C TYR A 583 17.65 -19.09 18.35
N LEU A 584 16.55 -19.83 18.29
CA LEU A 584 15.23 -19.35 18.66
C LEU A 584 14.67 -20.13 19.85
N LEU A 585 14.41 -19.43 20.95
CA LEU A 585 13.63 -19.94 22.07
C LEU A 585 12.16 -19.60 21.86
N SER A 586 11.29 -20.60 21.89
CA SER A 586 9.85 -20.41 21.75
C SER A 586 9.06 -21.20 22.79
N SER A 587 7.93 -20.65 23.25
CA SER A 587 6.98 -21.30 24.14
C SER A 587 5.91 -22.13 23.43
N ALA A 588 5.87 -22.11 22.10
CA ALA A 588 4.85 -22.77 21.29
C ALA A 588 5.48 -23.80 20.34
N ASN A 589 4.64 -24.68 19.79
CA ASN A 589 5.04 -25.63 18.77
C ASN A 589 5.58 -24.94 17.52
N ALA A 590 6.38 -25.65 16.73
CA ALA A 590 7.04 -25.10 15.55
C ALA A 590 6.11 -24.36 14.59
N ASP A 591 4.92 -24.92 14.30
CA ASP A 591 3.95 -24.31 13.40
C ASP A 591 3.31 -23.02 13.95
N SER A 592 2.99 -22.99 15.24
CA SER A 592 2.44 -21.79 15.90
C SER A 592 3.48 -20.70 16.01
N THR A 593 4.72 -21.07 16.29
CA THR A 593 5.88 -20.17 16.33
C THR A 593 6.14 -19.60 14.93
N ARG A 594 6.16 -20.43 13.90
CA ARG A 594 6.36 -20.00 12.51
C ARG A 594 5.29 -19.02 12.07
N ARG A 595 4.01 -19.30 12.36
CA ARG A 595 2.90 -18.36 12.05
C ARG A 595 3.03 -17.02 12.78
N ALA A 596 3.41 -17.05 14.07
CA ALA A 596 3.58 -15.84 14.87
C ALA A 596 4.77 -15.00 14.37
N LEU A 597 5.88 -15.64 13.95
CA LEU A 597 7.10 -14.96 13.51
C LEU A 597 7.10 -14.57 12.04
N GLN A 598 6.22 -15.14 11.22
CA GLN A 598 6.10 -14.83 9.79
C GLN A 598 5.96 -13.32 9.51
N PHE A 599 5.24 -12.60 10.37
CA PHE A 599 5.03 -11.17 10.23
C PHE A 599 5.95 -10.30 11.10
N VAL A 600 6.62 -10.91 12.08
CA VAL A 600 7.35 -10.19 13.13
C VAL A 600 8.85 -10.36 13.00
N GLY A 601 9.32 -11.57 12.74
CA GLY A 601 10.73 -11.93 12.72
C GLY A 601 11.31 -12.15 11.31
N GLU A 602 10.54 -12.76 10.40
CA GLU A 602 11.05 -13.12 9.07
C GLU A 602 11.52 -11.90 8.26
N THR A 603 10.81 -10.77 8.37
CA THR A 603 11.22 -9.53 7.69
C THR A 603 12.60 -9.07 8.19
N PHE A 604 12.82 -9.11 9.50
CA PHE A 604 14.11 -8.74 10.08
C PHE A 604 15.23 -9.67 9.62
N TRP A 605 14.99 -10.99 9.59
CA TRP A 605 16.00 -11.97 9.14
C TRP A 605 16.35 -11.75 7.66
N LYS A 606 15.34 -11.52 6.84
CA LYS A 606 15.52 -11.28 5.40
C LYS A 606 16.24 -9.95 5.12
N VAL A 607 15.86 -8.88 5.83
CA VAL A 607 16.52 -7.55 5.70
C VAL A 607 17.98 -7.61 6.11
N ARG A 608 18.32 -8.44 7.10
CA ARG A 608 19.69 -8.61 7.60
C ARG A 608 20.44 -9.77 6.95
N HIS A 609 19.88 -10.39 5.92
CA HIS A 609 20.44 -11.55 5.21
C HIS A 609 20.84 -12.68 6.16
N MET A 610 20.04 -12.91 7.22
CA MET A 610 20.27 -13.94 8.21
C MET A 610 19.69 -15.28 7.77
N SER A 611 20.36 -16.36 8.11
CA SER A 611 19.79 -17.71 8.01
C SER A 611 18.61 -17.85 8.99
N PRO A 612 17.60 -18.68 8.67
CA PRO A 612 16.52 -18.96 9.61
C PRO A 612 17.08 -19.48 10.93
N PRO A 613 16.59 -19.00 12.09
CA PRO A 613 17.11 -19.41 13.39
C PRO A 613 16.80 -20.87 13.68
N VAL A 614 17.76 -21.56 14.31
CA VAL A 614 17.59 -22.93 14.73
C VAL A 614 16.74 -22.97 16.02
N PRO A 615 15.68 -23.79 16.10
CA PRO A 615 14.91 -23.92 17.33
C PRO A 615 15.79 -24.50 18.47
N LEU A 616 15.74 -23.85 19.63
CA LEU A 616 16.55 -24.24 20.79
C LEU A 616 15.83 -25.31 21.62
N ALA A 617 16.27 -26.55 21.54
CA ALA A 617 15.74 -27.65 22.32
C ALA A 617 15.99 -27.45 23.84
N PRO A 618 15.21 -28.12 24.74
CA PRO A 618 15.36 -27.97 26.21
C PRO A 618 16.75 -28.37 26.76
N HIS A 619 17.44 -29.26 26.10
CA HIS A 619 18.79 -29.70 26.46
C HIS A 619 19.73 -29.57 25.25
N ALA A 620 19.95 -28.34 24.83
CA ALA A 620 20.78 -28.03 23.68
C ALA A 620 22.15 -27.50 24.15
N ARG A 621 23.21 -28.04 23.55
CA ARG A 621 24.59 -27.54 23.72
C ARG A 621 25.19 -27.21 22.37
N HIS A 622 25.35 -25.92 22.12
CA HIS A 622 26.04 -25.38 20.96
C HIS A 622 27.24 -24.57 21.46
N GLU A 623 28.22 -24.30 20.60
CA GLU A 623 29.44 -23.58 20.95
C GLU A 623 29.18 -22.25 21.70
N GLU A 624 28.10 -21.55 21.38
CA GLU A 624 27.83 -20.20 21.84
C GLU A 624 26.63 -20.10 22.79
N ILE A 625 25.76 -21.13 22.82
CA ILE A 625 24.58 -21.18 23.67
C ILE A 625 24.42 -22.59 24.29
N VAL A 626 24.26 -22.60 25.59
CA VAL A 626 23.96 -23.81 26.34
C VAL A 626 22.61 -23.63 27.01
N ARG A 627 21.73 -24.62 26.85
CA ARG A 627 20.42 -24.62 27.52
C ARG A 627 20.24 -25.90 28.32
N GLU A 628 19.96 -25.77 29.59
CA GLU A 628 19.60 -26.85 30.52
C GLU A 628 18.26 -26.52 31.16
N GLY A 629 17.15 -26.98 30.52
CA GLY A 629 15.81 -26.66 30.95
C GLY A 629 15.48 -25.14 30.79
N ASP A 630 15.27 -24.49 31.95
CA ASP A 630 14.95 -23.07 32.01
C ASP A 630 16.16 -22.15 32.18
N ARG A 631 17.33 -22.72 32.40
CA ARG A 631 18.61 -22.00 32.51
C ARG A 631 19.36 -22.05 31.19
N MET A 632 19.90 -20.91 30.81
CA MET A 632 20.66 -20.77 29.57
C MET A 632 21.88 -19.90 29.81
N ALA A 633 22.93 -20.15 29.02
CA ALA A 633 24.09 -19.30 28.93
C ALA A 633 24.30 -18.95 27.46
N PHE A 634 24.40 -17.67 27.12
CA PHE A 634 24.73 -17.20 25.81
C PHE A 634 25.97 -16.34 25.86
N GLY A 635 27.10 -16.93 25.42
CA GLY A 635 28.41 -16.36 25.69
C GLY A 635 28.64 -16.14 27.19
N PRO A 636 29.00 -14.92 27.64
CA PRO A 636 29.20 -14.62 29.06
C PRO A 636 27.92 -14.36 29.85
N VAL A 637 26.74 -14.29 29.17
CA VAL A 637 25.46 -13.85 29.78
C VAL A 637 24.70 -15.06 30.31
N SER A 638 24.39 -15.05 31.61
CA SER A 638 23.53 -16.02 32.27
C SER A 638 22.07 -15.63 32.17
N ILE A 639 21.20 -16.54 31.73
CA ILE A 639 19.80 -16.26 31.41
C ILE A 639 18.90 -17.29 32.10
N VAL A 640 17.81 -16.83 32.70
CA VAL A 640 16.75 -17.70 33.20
C VAL A 640 15.46 -17.38 32.49
N TRP A 641 14.76 -18.40 32.01
CA TRP A 641 13.45 -18.29 31.42
C TRP A 641 12.38 -18.82 32.40
N MET A 642 11.54 -17.95 32.93
CA MET A 642 10.51 -18.31 33.89
C MET A 642 9.14 -18.31 33.21
N HIS A 643 8.49 -19.47 33.13
CA HIS A 643 7.20 -19.69 32.48
C HIS A 643 6.22 -20.50 33.33
N THR A 644 6.62 -20.90 34.55
CA THR A 644 5.78 -21.60 35.51
C THR A 644 5.94 -20.97 36.90
N THR A 645 4.93 -21.10 37.74
CA THR A 645 5.00 -20.73 39.15
C THR A 645 5.71 -21.84 39.92
N GLY A 646 7.04 -21.77 40.00
CA GLY A 646 7.85 -22.67 40.79
C GLY A 646 8.96 -23.38 39.98
N CYS A 647 10.09 -22.74 39.82
CA CYS A 647 11.34 -23.50 39.64
C CYS A 647 11.64 -24.23 40.97
N ARG A 648 11.37 -25.54 41.03
CA ARG A 648 11.56 -26.37 42.22
C ARG A 648 13.04 -26.34 42.66
N GLY A 649 13.35 -25.44 43.56
CA GLY A 649 14.62 -25.33 44.25
C GLY A 649 14.43 -24.84 45.68
N ARG A 650 13.57 -25.51 46.47
CA ARG A 650 13.44 -25.21 47.89
C ARG A 650 14.80 -25.36 48.57
N GLY A 651 15.34 -24.26 49.07
CA GLY A 651 16.46 -24.27 50.01
C GLY A 651 17.84 -23.84 49.49
N ARG A 652 17.97 -23.34 48.21
CA ARG A 652 19.22 -22.73 47.74
C ARG A 652 19.15 -21.21 47.72
N ARG A 653 20.26 -20.54 48.05
CA ARG A 653 20.40 -19.07 47.87
C ARG A 653 19.99 -18.66 46.47
N PRO A 654 19.25 -17.50 46.32
CA PRO A 654 18.82 -17.03 45.01
C PRO A 654 20.01 -16.87 44.07
N ALA A 655 19.93 -17.47 42.88
CA ALA A 655 20.99 -17.42 41.91
C ALA A 655 21.09 -16.04 41.27
N MET A 656 22.28 -15.46 41.21
CA MET A 656 22.52 -14.24 40.42
C MET A 656 22.48 -14.59 38.94
N VAL A 657 21.70 -13.81 38.17
CA VAL A 657 21.59 -13.95 36.71
C VAL A 657 21.64 -12.60 36.03
N ASP A 658 22.18 -12.54 34.84
CA ASP A 658 22.28 -11.30 34.11
C ASP A 658 20.94 -10.90 33.46
N LEU A 659 20.18 -11.86 32.94
CA LEU A 659 18.91 -11.63 32.29
C LEU A 659 17.85 -12.63 32.75
N LEU A 660 16.73 -12.11 33.22
CA LEU A 660 15.53 -12.90 33.52
C LEU A 660 14.45 -12.64 32.47
N ILE A 661 13.95 -13.70 31.84
CA ILE A 661 12.87 -13.64 30.85
C ILE A 661 11.60 -14.19 31.47
N LEU A 662 10.60 -13.32 31.67
CA LEU A 662 9.28 -13.69 32.18
C LEU A 662 8.30 -13.92 31.03
N SER A 663 7.63 -15.06 31.04
CA SER A 663 6.61 -15.40 30.06
C SER A 663 5.29 -15.82 30.71
N LYS A 664 4.26 -16.11 29.89
CA LYS A 664 2.94 -16.53 30.38
C LYS A 664 3.08 -17.71 31.37
N GLY A 665 2.49 -17.55 32.56
CA GLY A 665 2.58 -18.50 33.64
C GLY A 665 3.61 -18.13 34.74
N CYS A 666 4.36 -17.03 34.57
CA CYS A 666 5.27 -16.53 35.59
C CYS A 666 4.53 -16.12 36.89
N PRO A 667 5.23 -16.04 38.03
CA PRO A 667 4.67 -15.56 39.28
C PRO A 667 4.06 -14.16 39.15
N ARG A 668 3.06 -13.87 39.98
CA ARG A 668 2.36 -12.58 39.96
C ARG A 668 2.98 -11.50 40.87
N ARG A 669 3.83 -11.90 41.81
CA ARG A 669 4.52 -11.02 42.75
C ARG A 669 6.02 -11.04 42.48
N THR A 670 6.63 -9.89 42.58
CA THR A 670 8.05 -9.70 42.42
C THR A 670 8.85 -10.42 43.52
N ASP A 671 8.34 -10.48 44.74
CA ASP A 671 8.99 -11.18 45.86
C ASP A 671 9.16 -12.68 45.57
N ASP A 672 8.13 -13.30 44.96
CA ASP A 672 8.20 -14.74 44.62
C ASP A 672 9.32 -15.01 43.58
N VAL A 673 9.54 -14.06 42.67
CA VAL A 673 10.59 -14.14 41.68
C VAL A 673 11.96 -13.87 42.32
N LEU A 674 12.09 -12.86 43.14
CA LEU A 674 13.37 -12.46 43.79
C LEU A 674 13.86 -13.46 44.83
N ASN A 675 12.96 -14.23 45.43
CA ASN A 675 13.33 -15.32 46.29
C ASN A 675 14.01 -16.48 45.57
N GLU A 676 13.75 -16.67 44.29
CA GLU A 676 14.34 -17.73 43.46
C GLU A 676 15.55 -17.24 42.66
N VAL A 677 15.50 -16.00 42.15
CA VAL A 677 16.51 -15.47 41.20
C VAL A 677 16.74 -13.99 41.47
N LYS A 678 18.01 -13.56 41.52
CA LYS A 678 18.40 -12.14 41.58
C LYS A 678 18.88 -11.66 40.22
N PRO A 679 18.03 -11.11 39.37
CA PRO A 679 18.38 -10.66 38.03
C PRO A 679 19.04 -9.29 38.05
N ARG A 680 19.99 -9.04 37.13
CA ARG A 680 20.48 -7.69 36.81
C ARG A 680 19.51 -6.93 35.93
N ARG A 681 18.84 -7.65 35.04
CA ARG A 681 17.80 -7.09 34.15
C ARG A 681 16.64 -8.06 34.00
N VAL A 682 15.43 -7.50 33.82
CA VAL A 682 14.21 -8.28 33.61
C VAL A 682 13.57 -7.93 32.27
N VAL A 683 13.12 -8.94 31.56
CA VAL A 683 12.33 -8.80 30.34
C VAL A 683 11.00 -9.51 30.51
N ILE A 684 9.91 -8.78 30.42
CA ILE A 684 8.56 -9.32 30.46
C ILE A 684 8.09 -9.45 29.00
N THR A 685 7.95 -10.67 28.52
CA THR A 685 7.54 -10.92 27.13
C THR A 685 6.08 -10.55 26.88
N SER A 686 5.71 -10.34 25.63
CA SER A 686 4.33 -10.02 25.21
C SER A 686 3.31 -11.14 25.52
N SER A 687 3.76 -12.34 25.84
CA SER A 687 2.90 -13.45 26.23
C SER A 687 2.27 -13.25 27.63
N VAL A 688 2.88 -12.41 28.48
CA VAL A 688 2.32 -12.03 29.78
C VAL A 688 1.21 -10.99 29.55
N PRO A 689 0.00 -11.21 30.10
CA PRO A 689 -1.08 -10.27 29.92
C PRO A 689 -0.74 -8.86 30.46
N PRO A 690 -1.17 -7.77 29.79
CA PRO A 690 -0.80 -6.40 30.19
C PRO A 690 -1.20 -6.02 31.62
N TRP A 691 -2.29 -6.59 32.16
CA TRP A 691 -2.74 -6.36 33.52
C TRP A 691 -1.80 -6.95 34.58
N GLN A 692 -0.98 -7.94 34.22
CA GLN A 692 0.05 -8.55 35.05
C GLN A 692 1.42 -7.93 34.76
N ALA A 693 1.74 -7.68 33.50
CA ALA A 693 3.03 -7.17 33.07
C ALA A 693 3.34 -5.77 33.58
N GLN A 694 2.35 -4.86 33.58
CA GLN A 694 2.54 -3.46 34.02
C GLN A 694 2.83 -3.34 35.52
N PRO A 695 2.05 -3.97 36.44
CA PRO A 695 2.37 -3.95 37.86
C PRO A 695 3.74 -4.59 38.18
N LEU A 696 4.03 -5.76 37.61
CA LEU A 696 5.33 -6.41 37.78
C LEU A 696 6.48 -5.54 37.35
N ALA A 697 6.37 -4.86 36.20
CA ALA A 697 7.42 -3.96 35.72
C ALA A 697 7.66 -2.82 36.72
N ALA A 698 6.60 -2.17 37.20
CA ALA A 698 6.69 -1.09 38.17
C ALA A 698 7.31 -1.56 39.50
N GLU A 699 6.98 -2.77 39.98
CA GLU A 699 7.57 -3.36 41.19
C GLU A 699 9.06 -3.65 41.01
N PHE A 700 9.50 -4.23 39.89
CA PHE A 700 10.92 -4.45 39.60
C PHE A 700 11.69 -3.14 39.49
N GLU A 701 11.12 -2.12 38.82
CA GLU A 701 11.74 -0.81 38.73
C GLU A 701 11.88 -0.14 40.08
N SER A 702 10.88 -0.27 40.96
CA SER A 702 10.95 0.22 42.33
C SER A 702 11.99 -0.50 43.20
N ALA A 703 12.28 -1.78 42.86
CA ALA A 703 13.37 -2.56 43.42
C ALA A 703 14.75 -2.24 42.82
N GLY A 704 14.85 -1.25 41.95
CA GLY A 704 16.08 -0.83 41.30
C GLY A 704 16.56 -1.75 40.15
N ILE A 705 15.70 -2.63 39.64
CA ILE A 705 16.03 -3.59 38.59
C ILE A 705 15.48 -3.08 37.24
N PRO A 706 16.35 -2.79 36.25
CA PRO A 706 15.92 -2.34 34.92
C PRO A 706 15.01 -3.36 34.26
N THR A 707 13.78 -2.94 33.90
CA THR A 707 12.77 -3.84 33.35
C THR A 707 12.30 -3.35 31.99
N SER A 708 12.22 -4.28 31.03
CA SER A 708 11.69 -4.03 29.68
C SER A 708 10.44 -4.86 29.43
N VAL A 709 9.40 -4.26 28.82
CA VAL A 709 8.15 -4.95 28.50
C VAL A 709 7.96 -5.02 26.99
N GLY A 710 7.75 -6.22 26.46
CA GLY A 710 7.51 -6.45 25.02
C GLY A 710 8.77 -6.62 24.20
N ALA A 711 8.81 -6.05 22.99
CA ALA A 711 9.96 -6.18 22.10
C ALA A 711 11.15 -5.35 22.60
N CYS A 712 12.30 -5.98 22.69
CA CYS A 712 13.55 -5.32 23.11
C CYS A 712 14.77 -6.06 22.52
N SER A 713 15.89 -5.36 22.44
CA SER A 713 17.16 -5.88 21.94
C SER A 713 18.28 -5.53 22.92
N PHE A 714 19.13 -6.50 23.19
CA PHE A 714 20.29 -6.32 24.06
C PHE A 714 21.54 -6.84 23.36
N LYS A 715 22.58 -6.04 23.28
CA LYS A 715 23.90 -6.49 22.86
C LYS A 715 24.60 -7.22 24.03
N LEU A 716 25.45 -8.16 23.71
CA LEU A 716 26.26 -8.82 24.77
C LEU A 716 27.16 -7.83 25.52
N SER A 717 27.55 -6.72 24.84
CA SER A 717 28.29 -5.62 25.46
C SER A 717 27.53 -4.90 26.58
N ASP A 718 26.18 -4.92 26.56
CA ASP A 718 25.33 -4.26 27.56
C ASP A 718 25.34 -4.99 28.93
N PHE A 719 25.91 -6.17 29.00
CA PHE A 719 26.02 -7.01 30.20
C PHE A 719 27.45 -7.07 30.76
N ARG A 720 28.42 -6.46 30.09
CA ARG A 720 29.77 -6.25 30.57
C ARG A 720 29.84 -5.00 31.48
#